data_5a2e10b210c71a723cb1e9a8312c4627
#
_entry.id   5a2e10b210c71a723cb1e9a8312c4627
#
_cell.length_a   1.000
_cell.length_b   1.000
_cell.length_c   1.000
_cell.angle_alpha   90.00
_cell.angle_beta   90.00
_cell.angle_gamma   90.00
#
_symmetry.space_group_name_H-M   'P 1'
#
loop_
_entity.id
_entity.type
_entity.pdbx_description
1 polymer ?
#
loop_
_entity_poly.entity_id
_entity_poly.type
_entity_poly.pdbx_seq_one_letter_code
_entity_poly.pdbx_strand_id
1 'polypeptide(L)'
;MTFLNATLLFAVAAIAVPVVLHLTSKREPKRVVFPSVRFLTKTFESSRAKLRVRRWWLLALRMAALAALALALARPAIHQSLSMTWLTIGLIGAVGLALLVMATAAIFKGQSKGLTYGLGAAAAVACLAALSWAGYTFASGKRPQIDTVAPAAVAILIDNSATMAWKTSEDDRQQRAKDIAKWMITQLPPTSRVAIVDRSSTPVTFALDVGSAISKIDQIEPISVTQPIASRIDAAMRLVRTSDLENRKLLVLTDLTTPTWESGLIDPQLPATFGEDPKVNATVFDLGEFQGLNRSLSLPRLSDATPPKGVSVPITTTLQLPQSTDDQPISTILELELYENDPALPVVRDGVVQRPATRSVNRTSTEITAGESREILLTTPPLEVGVHHGLIRMVGEDAMPLDDVRYFTIEVLPASRILLVGDNRDEASVFSAAITAPFPVDDPRVEYAIERVAYDDLQAVQLRDFEAVLLLDPPVSGLSDERLIDFVNDGGQTFVCLGRQAGDETIELPHLPKLVRRWRVPEPFTFFSPLQTSHPMLAPLSEISGGVPWGDYRVEQYWQAETTESDSVLIRYAGTKHAALLQRRGNAADAASQRGAWTIMTTPLPDLANPQHSWNDLFGSDAWPAFLLVRQICKTVTGRNANVGTSMVGQPRVVGLPPIDASTEDMTVAQSRRLQLFPPGDAMPVPMDVAFSSRDAAVSDVSRAGTYWIRGAGSPLGFSTNVSPESTVTDRVEVAELDQWFGPEAYSVVTDKDDIELANSESAQRVSLHSPVMLIALAVFLMELILSNRFYQSKNMPSNSAARPAVSA
;
A
#
# COMPACT_ATOMS: atom_id res chain seq x y z
N MET A 1 -6.18 20.63 31.73
CA MET A 1 -5.32 21.79 32.09
C MET A 1 -3.91 21.27 32.28
N THR A 2 -2.98 21.74 31.51
CA THR A 2 -1.53 21.48 31.67
C THR A 2 -0.86 22.79 32.14
N PHE A 3 0.19 22.71 32.92
CA PHE A 3 0.95 23.86 33.34
C PHE A 3 2.30 23.85 32.63
N LEU A 4 2.61 24.94 31.91
CA LEU A 4 3.90 25.07 31.22
C LEU A 4 5.10 25.13 32.18
N ASN A 5 4.87 25.69 33.37
CA ASN A 5 5.92 25.79 34.43
C ASN A 5 5.38 25.23 35.76
N ALA A 6 5.15 23.93 35.83
CA ALA A 6 4.56 23.27 36.99
C ALA A 6 5.39 23.48 38.30
N THR A 7 6.70 23.64 38.18
CA THR A 7 7.58 23.94 39.31
C THR A 7 7.30 25.26 40.01
N LEU A 8 6.75 26.27 39.26
CA LEU A 8 6.39 27.55 39.86
C LEU A 8 5.09 27.52 40.67
N LEU A 9 4.35 26.42 40.66
CA LEU A 9 3.24 26.21 41.59
C LEU A 9 3.71 26.16 43.06
N PHE A 10 4.97 25.83 43.34
CA PHE A 10 5.53 25.92 44.68
C PHE A 10 5.54 27.35 45.20
N ALA A 11 5.45 28.37 44.35
CA ALA A 11 5.27 29.76 44.78
C ALA A 11 3.97 29.99 45.56
N VAL A 12 3.00 29.11 45.49
CA VAL A 12 1.78 29.10 46.30
C VAL A 12 2.14 29.04 47.82
N ALA A 13 3.26 28.43 48.19
CA ALA A 13 3.75 28.43 49.57
C ALA A 13 3.98 29.84 50.12
N ALA A 14 4.21 30.85 49.28
CA ALA A 14 4.32 32.25 49.67
C ALA A 14 3.03 32.82 50.31
N ILE A 15 1.89 32.15 50.14
CA ILE A 15 0.62 32.50 50.79
C ILE A 15 0.77 32.37 52.34
N ALA A 16 1.64 31.51 52.82
CA ALA A 16 1.90 31.37 54.25
C ALA A 16 2.52 32.64 54.90
N VAL A 17 3.23 33.45 54.12
CA VAL A 17 3.94 34.63 54.63
C VAL A 17 2.99 35.69 55.24
N PRO A 18 1.91 36.14 54.52
CA PRO A 18 0.93 37.05 55.10
C PRO A 18 0.20 36.49 56.33
N VAL A 19 -0.03 35.17 56.38
CA VAL A 19 -0.67 34.46 57.47
C VAL A 19 0.22 34.48 58.70
N VAL A 20 1.50 34.11 58.54
CA VAL A 20 2.49 34.08 59.60
C VAL A 20 2.71 35.50 60.15
N LEU A 21 2.88 36.52 59.31
CA LEU A 21 2.99 37.90 59.69
C LEU A 21 1.76 38.42 60.46
N HIS A 22 0.56 37.98 60.05
CA HIS A 22 -0.69 38.33 60.73
C HIS A 22 -0.81 37.70 62.09
N LEU A 23 -0.32 36.51 62.31
CA LEU A 23 -0.33 35.76 63.58
C LEU A 23 0.75 36.23 64.50
N THR A 24 1.94 36.62 64.03
CA THR A 24 3.11 37.04 64.84
C THR A 24 3.02 38.51 65.22
N SER A 25 2.29 39.39 64.48
CA SER A 25 2.18 40.84 64.80
C SER A 25 1.16 41.10 65.89
N LYS A 26 1.27 40.49 67.08
CA LYS A 26 0.55 40.88 68.30
C LYS A 26 1.26 42.08 68.91
N ARG A 27 0.72 43.31 68.69
CA ARG A 27 1.09 44.46 69.52
C ARG A 27 0.25 44.38 70.75
N GLU A 28 0.89 44.24 71.90
CA GLU A 28 0.26 44.44 73.20
C GLU A 28 -0.09 45.91 73.41
N PRO A 29 -1.35 46.28 73.66
CA PRO A 29 -1.71 47.66 73.97
C PRO A 29 -1.20 48.00 75.34
N LYS A 30 -0.38 49.12 75.51
CA LYS A 30 -0.05 49.69 76.76
C LYS A 30 -1.32 50.06 77.51
N ARG A 31 -1.53 49.48 78.68
CA ARG A 31 -2.64 49.85 79.57
C ARG A 31 -2.36 51.27 80.23
N VAL A 32 -3.19 52.20 79.78
CA VAL A 32 -3.25 53.50 80.46
C VAL A 32 -4.56 53.53 81.24
N VAL A 33 -4.44 53.60 82.54
CA VAL A 33 -5.64 53.70 83.45
C VAL A 33 -6.18 55.10 83.40
N PHE A 34 -7.42 55.28 82.88
CA PHE A 34 -8.18 56.56 82.94
C PHE A 34 -9.44 56.36 83.75
N PRO A 35 -9.74 57.25 84.76
CA PRO A 35 -10.78 57.01 85.82
C PRO A 35 -12.26 57.28 85.31
N SER A 36 -12.55 57.62 84.10
CA SER A 36 -13.91 58.01 83.65
C SER A 36 -14.51 57.17 82.50
N VAL A 37 -14.35 55.86 82.53
CA VAL A 37 -14.72 54.97 81.44
C VAL A 37 -16.13 54.34 81.58
N ARG A 38 -16.95 54.70 82.57
CA ARG A 38 -18.22 53.99 82.80
C ARG A 38 -19.32 54.27 81.72
N PHE A 39 -19.19 55.24 80.90
CA PHE A 39 -20.19 55.56 79.84
C PHE A 39 -19.86 55.21 78.43
N LEU A 40 -18.69 54.57 78.13
CA LEU A 40 -18.25 54.29 76.72
C LEU A 40 -18.26 52.81 76.32
N THR A 41 -18.71 51.93 77.24
CA THR A 41 -18.59 50.47 76.98
C THR A 41 -19.48 49.90 75.88
N LYS A 42 -20.65 50.49 75.64
CA LYS A 42 -21.57 50.00 74.60
C LYS A 42 -21.22 50.35 73.15
N THR A 43 -20.43 51.37 72.89
CA THR A 43 -20.02 51.76 71.55
C THR A 43 -18.75 51.08 71.07
N PHE A 44 -17.92 50.60 71.96
CA PHE A 44 -16.62 49.98 71.68
C PHE A 44 -16.75 48.50 71.19
N GLU A 45 -17.77 47.74 71.61
CA GLU A 45 -17.95 46.35 71.18
C GLU A 45 -18.37 46.20 69.74
N SER A 46 -19.27 47.08 69.26
CA SER A 46 -19.68 47.05 67.85
C SER A 46 -18.56 47.51 66.90
N SER A 47 -17.67 48.37 67.32
CA SER A 47 -16.49 48.82 66.56
C SER A 47 -15.39 47.82 66.51
N ARG A 48 -15.18 47.00 67.50
CA ARG A 48 -14.16 45.88 67.51
C ARG A 48 -14.54 44.77 66.61
N ALA A 49 -15.80 44.40 66.56
CA ALA A 49 -16.24 43.31 65.62
C ALA A 49 -16.08 43.76 64.15
N LYS A 50 -16.47 45.00 63.77
CA LYS A 50 -16.30 45.59 62.44
C LYS A 50 -14.83 45.69 62.02
N LEU A 51 -13.90 45.99 62.90
CA LEU A 51 -12.47 46.12 62.66
C LEU A 51 -11.83 44.72 62.46
N ARG A 52 -12.29 43.69 63.23
CA ARG A 52 -11.80 42.33 63.11
C ARG A 52 -12.19 41.71 61.76
N VAL A 53 -13.43 41.81 61.32
CA VAL A 53 -13.92 41.34 60.01
C VAL A 53 -13.18 42.06 58.87
N ARG A 54 -12.90 43.33 58.98
CA ARG A 54 -12.22 44.15 57.95
C ARG A 54 -10.73 43.74 57.82
N ARG A 55 -10.05 43.33 58.89
CA ARG A 55 -8.69 42.77 58.84
C ARG A 55 -8.61 41.41 58.20
N TRP A 56 -9.62 40.55 58.40
CA TRP A 56 -9.71 39.28 57.78
C TRP A 56 -9.92 39.38 56.26
N TRP A 57 -10.72 40.34 55.80
CA TRP A 57 -10.93 40.60 54.38
C TRP A 57 -9.65 41.11 53.70
N LEU A 58 -8.87 41.97 54.29
CA LEU A 58 -7.58 42.40 53.74
C LEU A 58 -6.56 41.23 53.69
N LEU A 59 -6.53 40.36 54.70
CA LEU A 59 -5.70 39.19 54.68
C LEU A 59 -6.13 38.25 53.55
N ALA A 60 -7.42 37.99 53.40
CA ALA A 60 -7.95 37.12 52.32
C ALA A 60 -7.63 37.69 50.94
N LEU A 61 -7.68 38.99 50.73
CA LEU A 61 -7.33 39.65 49.45
C LEU A 61 -5.83 39.51 49.15
N ARG A 62 -4.96 39.64 50.15
CA ARG A 62 -3.52 39.45 49.99
C ARG A 62 -3.17 37.99 49.61
N MET A 63 -3.82 37.05 50.28
CA MET A 63 -3.68 35.64 49.93
C MET A 63 -4.16 35.37 48.50
N ALA A 64 -5.29 35.89 48.10
CA ALA A 64 -5.84 35.74 46.77
C ALA A 64 -4.95 36.38 45.70
N ALA A 65 -4.34 37.53 45.96
CA ALA A 65 -3.42 38.18 45.03
C ALA A 65 -2.15 37.33 44.81
N LEU A 66 -1.59 36.77 45.89
CA LEU A 66 -0.40 35.88 45.81
C LEU A 66 -0.75 34.58 45.12
N ALA A 67 -1.92 34.01 45.39
CA ALA A 67 -2.39 32.81 44.72
C ALA A 67 -2.57 33.04 43.22
N ALA A 68 -3.20 34.15 42.84
CA ALA A 68 -3.40 34.49 41.43
C ALA A 68 -2.09 34.77 40.69
N LEU A 69 -1.10 35.41 41.40
CA LEU A 69 0.23 35.62 40.84
C LEU A 69 1.00 34.31 40.64
N ALA A 70 0.97 33.41 41.62
CA ALA A 70 1.59 32.09 41.48
C ALA A 70 0.95 31.27 40.33
N LEU A 71 -0.37 31.33 40.18
CA LEU A 71 -1.08 30.68 39.09
C LEU A 71 -0.73 31.31 37.71
N ALA A 72 -0.58 32.63 37.66
CA ALA A 72 -0.15 33.33 36.45
C ALA A 72 1.27 32.93 36.02
N LEU A 73 2.20 32.80 36.97
CA LEU A 73 3.58 32.38 36.70
C LEU A 73 3.67 30.92 36.26
N ALA A 74 2.78 30.05 36.77
CA ALA A 74 2.70 28.64 36.34
C ALA A 74 2.19 28.44 34.90
N ARG A 75 1.69 29.49 34.23
CA ARG A 75 1.19 29.51 32.88
C ARG A 75 0.24 28.34 32.55
N PRO A 76 -0.96 28.31 33.16
CA PRO A 76 -1.94 27.29 32.81
C PRO A 76 -2.31 27.36 31.32
N ALA A 77 -2.32 26.19 30.64
CA ALA A 77 -2.75 26.06 29.26
C ALA A 77 -3.94 25.09 29.18
N ILE A 78 -4.90 25.41 28.35
CA ILE A 78 -6.09 24.57 28.09
C ILE A 78 -6.14 24.27 26.59
N HIS A 79 -6.53 23.06 26.22
CA HIS A 79 -6.87 22.73 24.83
C HIS A 79 -8.08 23.56 24.40
N GLN A 80 -7.96 24.19 23.23
CA GLN A 80 -9.04 25.02 22.69
C GLN A 80 -10.09 24.09 22.11
N SER A 81 -11.15 23.93 22.87
CA SER A 81 -12.45 23.57 22.33
C SER A 81 -13.32 24.83 22.31
N LEU A 82 -14.45 24.83 21.65
CA LEU A 82 -15.46 25.91 21.64
C LEU A 82 -15.76 26.53 23.01
N SER A 83 -15.40 25.85 24.09
CA SER A 83 -15.51 26.26 25.46
C SER A 83 -14.73 27.53 25.83
N MET A 84 -13.68 27.90 25.10
CA MET A 84 -12.83 29.04 25.49
C MET A 84 -13.46 30.40 25.19
N THR A 85 -14.11 30.54 24.06
CA THR A 85 -14.86 31.76 23.70
C THR A 85 -16.02 31.97 24.68
N TRP A 86 -16.70 30.87 25.04
CA TRP A 86 -17.77 30.93 26.05
C TRP A 86 -17.23 31.19 27.47
N LEU A 87 -16.02 30.73 27.78
CA LEU A 87 -15.38 30.98 29.08
C LEU A 87 -14.95 32.44 29.21
N THR A 88 -14.41 33.07 28.15
CA THR A 88 -14.10 34.52 28.15
C THR A 88 -15.36 35.40 28.21
N ILE A 89 -16.40 35.05 27.48
CA ILE A 89 -17.69 35.70 27.53
C ILE A 89 -18.28 35.57 28.94
N GLY A 90 -18.24 34.39 29.53
CA GLY A 90 -18.71 34.12 30.89
C GLY A 90 -17.91 34.87 31.94
N LEU A 91 -16.61 35.04 31.78
CA LEU A 91 -15.75 35.82 32.71
C LEU A 91 -16.08 37.33 32.66
N ILE A 92 -16.23 37.90 31.46
CA ILE A 92 -16.62 39.29 31.28
C ILE A 92 -18.02 39.52 31.87
N GLY A 93 -18.94 38.56 31.64
CA GLY A 93 -20.28 38.60 32.23
C GLY A 93 -20.27 38.53 33.76
N ALA A 94 -19.44 37.69 34.34
CA ALA A 94 -19.27 37.58 35.81
C ALA A 94 -18.69 38.84 36.43
N VAL A 95 -17.71 39.47 35.77
CA VAL A 95 -17.18 40.79 36.19
C VAL A 95 -18.29 41.87 36.12
N GLY A 96 -19.06 41.86 35.05
CA GLY A 96 -20.22 42.79 34.90
C GLY A 96 -21.25 42.60 36.03
N LEU A 97 -21.57 41.35 36.37
CA LEU A 97 -22.48 41.02 37.45
C LEU A 97 -21.93 41.43 38.82
N ALA A 98 -20.64 41.21 39.10
CA ALA A 98 -20.00 41.63 40.32
C ALA A 98 -20.03 43.16 40.49
N LEU A 99 -19.75 43.90 39.43
CA LEU A 99 -19.85 45.35 39.40
C LEU A 99 -21.29 45.82 39.65
N LEU A 100 -22.28 45.14 39.13
CA LEU A 100 -23.70 45.44 39.36
C LEU A 100 -24.09 45.25 40.83
N VAL A 101 -23.65 44.12 41.43
CA VAL A 101 -23.85 43.85 42.86
C VAL A 101 -23.18 44.93 43.72
N MET A 102 -21.97 45.35 43.34
CA MET A 102 -21.30 46.45 44.02
C MET A 102 -22.03 47.80 43.86
N ALA A 103 -22.56 48.10 42.69
CA ALA A 103 -23.33 49.30 42.47
C ALA A 103 -24.61 49.30 43.30
N THR A 104 -25.38 48.19 43.34
CA THR A 104 -26.57 48.07 44.17
C THR A 104 -26.27 48.19 45.67
N ALA A 105 -25.19 47.58 46.15
CA ALA A 105 -24.75 47.71 47.52
C ALA A 105 -24.30 49.12 47.88
N ALA A 106 -23.75 49.91 46.93
CA ALA A 106 -23.39 51.31 47.10
C ALA A 106 -24.63 52.20 47.19
N ILE A 107 -25.68 51.88 46.47
CA ILE A 107 -27.00 52.60 46.57
C ILE A 107 -27.59 52.38 47.98
N PHE A 108 -27.68 51.10 48.44
CA PHE A 108 -28.22 50.78 49.75
C PHE A 108 -27.42 51.36 50.92
N LYS A 109 -26.14 51.68 50.73
CA LYS A 109 -25.25 52.28 51.73
C LYS A 109 -25.16 53.79 51.69
N GLY A 110 -25.96 54.47 50.80
CA GLY A 110 -26.01 55.96 50.72
C GLY A 110 -24.67 56.58 50.30
N GLN A 111 -23.90 55.89 49.41
CA GLN A 111 -22.62 56.48 48.96
C GLN A 111 -22.82 57.59 47.93
N SER A 112 -21.78 58.37 47.65
CA SER A 112 -21.81 59.45 46.69
C SER A 112 -22.35 59.05 45.32
N LYS A 113 -23.29 59.94 44.79
CA LYS A 113 -23.93 59.70 43.52
C LYS A 113 -22.97 59.42 42.36
N GLY A 114 -21.79 60.05 42.34
CA GLY A 114 -20.75 59.78 41.31
C GLY A 114 -20.14 58.35 41.34
N LEU A 115 -19.98 57.74 42.52
CA LEU A 115 -19.49 56.37 42.61
C LEU A 115 -20.51 55.31 42.19
N THR A 116 -21.78 55.55 42.55
CA THR A 116 -22.88 54.62 42.16
C THR A 116 -23.16 54.67 40.68
N TYR A 117 -23.18 55.86 40.07
CA TYR A 117 -23.32 55.98 38.60
C TYR A 117 -22.10 55.40 37.85
N GLY A 118 -20.86 55.60 38.32
CA GLY A 118 -19.64 55.09 37.76
C GLY A 118 -19.61 53.55 37.77
N LEU A 119 -19.95 52.91 38.90
CA LEU A 119 -20.03 51.44 39.00
C LEU A 119 -21.19 50.86 38.14
N GLY A 120 -22.34 51.55 38.07
CA GLY A 120 -23.45 51.13 37.22
C GLY A 120 -23.12 51.22 35.75
N ALA A 121 -22.44 52.28 35.31
CA ALA A 121 -22.00 52.42 33.91
C ALA A 121 -20.97 51.38 33.55
N ALA A 122 -19.98 51.08 34.41
CA ALA A 122 -18.99 50.04 34.16
C ALA A 122 -19.63 48.64 34.08
N ALA A 123 -20.60 48.37 34.96
CA ALA A 123 -21.38 47.11 34.90
C ALA A 123 -22.16 46.94 33.59
N ALA A 124 -22.82 48.01 33.16
CA ALA A 124 -23.61 48.04 31.91
C ALA A 124 -22.69 47.81 30.70
N VAL A 125 -21.54 48.47 30.64
CA VAL A 125 -20.56 48.28 29.55
C VAL A 125 -20.05 46.85 29.51
N ALA A 126 -19.68 46.26 30.66
CA ALA A 126 -19.19 44.88 30.70
C ALA A 126 -20.27 43.85 30.29
N CYS A 127 -21.53 44.06 30.77
CA CYS A 127 -22.63 43.16 30.37
C CYS A 127 -23.00 43.30 28.88
N LEU A 128 -23.02 44.52 28.33
CA LEU A 128 -23.26 44.75 26.93
C LEU A 128 -22.16 44.23 26.06
N ALA A 129 -20.89 44.33 26.46
CA ALA A 129 -19.76 43.75 25.78
C ALA A 129 -19.86 42.21 25.73
N ALA A 130 -20.23 41.58 26.85
CA ALA A 130 -20.42 40.14 26.91
C ALA A 130 -21.58 39.68 26.03
N LEU A 131 -22.71 40.38 26.05
CA LEU A 131 -23.89 40.06 25.24
C LEU A 131 -23.66 40.32 23.75
N SER A 132 -22.99 41.40 23.37
CA SER A 132 -22.68 41.71 21.96
C SER A 132 -21.69 40.72 21.39
N TRP A 133 -20.69 40.28 22.20
CA TRP A 133 -19.73 39.24 21.77
C TRP A 133 -20.39 37.88 21.69
N ALA A 134 -21.25 37.48 22.61
CA ALA A 134 -22.05 36.28 22.55
C ALA A 134 -22.97 36.28 21.30
N GLY A 135 -23.66 37.39 21.02
CA GLY A 135 -24.46 37.52 19.82
C GLY A 135 -23.67 37.46 18.52
N TYR A 136 -22.50 38.08 18.50
CA TYR A 136 -21.57 38.02 17.37
C TYR A 136 -21.05 36.61 17.12
N THR A 137 -20.64 35.86 18.16
CA THR A 137 -20.18 34.47 18.05
C THR A 137 -21.30 33.52 17.60
N PHE A 138 -22.54 33.79 18.03
CA PHE A 138 -23.71 33.01 17.61
C PHE A 138 -24.13 33.33 16.18
N ALA A 139 -24.09 34.60 15.75
CA ALA A 139 -24.53 35.03 14.44
C ALA A 139 -23.48 34.84 13.33
N SER A 140 -22.21 34.91 13.67
CA SER A 140 -21.14 34.91 12.68
C SER A 140 -20.78 33.51 12.20
N GLY A 141 -21.17 32.42 12.90
CA GLY A 141 -20.77 31.05 12.56
C GLY A 141 -19.27 30.95 12.22
N LYS A 142 -18.46 31.93 12.69
CA LYS A 142 -17.10 32.12 12.22
C LYS A 142 -16.28 30.91 12.55
N ARG A 143 -15.87 30.28 11.48
CA ARG A 143 -14.76 29.32 11.45
C ARG A 143 -13.54 29.98 12.11
N PRO A 144 -12.88 29.30 13.05
CA PRO A 144 -11.69 29.85 13.66
C PRO A 144 -10.64 30.09 12.58
N GLN A 145 -10.13 31.30 12.47
CA GLN A 145 -9.01 31.63 11.60
C GLN A 145 -7.78 30.85 12.07
N ILE A 146 -7.09 30.23 11.14
CA ILE A 146 -5.85 29.50 11.38
C ILE A 146 -4.84 30.48 11.97
N ASP A 147 -4.38 30.21 13.18
CA ASP A 147 -3.18 30.82 13.69
C ASP A 147 -1.99 30.10 13.03
N THR A 148 -1.56 30.60 11.87
CA THR A 148 -0.44 30.06 11.05
C THR A 148 0.93 30.29 11.72
N VAL A 149 0.98 30.63 12.99
CA VAL A 149 2.20 31.13 13.66
C VAL A 149 3.10 30.02 14.19
N ALA A 150 2.62 28.81 14.41
CA ALA A 150 3.42 27.73 14.95
C ALA A 150 3.97 26.80 13.86
N PRO A 151 5.31 26.62 13.77
CA PRO A 151 5.88 25.69 12.80
C PRO A 151 5.45 24.25 13.10
N ALA A 152 5.20 23.47 12.04
CA ALA A 152 4.75 22.10 12.14
C ALA A 152 5.65 21.14 11.35
N ALA A 153 5.78 19.92 11.86
CA ALA A 153 6.29 18.79 11.09
C ALA A 153 5.10 18.06 10.45
N VAL A 154 5.04 18.10 9.13
CA VAL A 154 3.91 17.56 8.37
C VAL A 154 4.39 16.48 7.43
N ALA A 155 3.81 15.28 7.52
CA ALA A 155 3.92 14.29 6.48
C ALA A 155 2.64 14.33 5.62
N ILE A 156 2.80 14.47 4.32
CA ILE A 156 1.72 14.42 3.35
C ILE A 156 1.86 13.10 2.59
N LEU A 157 0.95 12.20 2.84
CA LEU A 157 0.84 10.93 2.13
C LEU A 157 -0.16 11.13 1.00
N ILE A 158 0.30 10.94 -0.22
CA ILE A 158 -0.54 10.98 -1.41
C ILE A 158 -0.72 9.54 -1.89
N ASP A 159 -1.95 9.11 -1.90
CA ASP A 159 -2.31 7.83 -2.52
C ASP A 159 -2.03 7.92 -4.02
N ASN A 160 -1.31 6.95 -4.51
CA ASN A 160 -0.98 6.82 -5.93
C ASN A 160 -1.34 5.44 -6.47
N SER A 161 -2.33 4.79 -5.86
CA SER A 161 -2.92 3.54 -6.34
C SER A 161 -3.47 3.68 -7.76
N ALA A 162 -3.75 2.56 -8.40
CA ALA A 162 -4.29 2.55 -9.76
C ALA A 162 -5.61 3.32 -9.87
N THR A 163 -6.47 3.26 -8.85
CA THR A 163 -7.76 3.96 -8.78
C THR A 163 -7.64 5.49 -8.74
N MET A 164 -6.49 6.01 -8.33
CA MET A 164 -6.18 7.44 -8.41
C MET A 164 -5.99 7.95 -9.85
N ALA A 165 -5.85 7.05 -10.83
CA ALA A 165 -5.87 7.40 -12.26
C ALA A 165 -7.29 7.73 -12.77
N TRP A 166 -8.32 7.60 -11.94
CA TRP A 166 -9.69 7.91 -12.30
C TRP A 166 -9.83 9.36 -12.74
N LYS A 167 -10.33 9.54 -13.95
CA LYS A 167 -10.43 10.83 -14.59
C LYS A 167 -11.72 10.96 -15.36
N THR A 168 -12.42 12.04 -15.14
CA THR A 168 -13.61 12.45 -15.90
C THR A 168 -13.41 13.86 -16.44
N SER A 169 -14.37 14.37 -17.22
CA SER A 169 -14.33 15.76 -17.67
C SER A 169 -14.38 16.80 -16.53
N GLU A 170 -14.90 16.40 -15.39
CA GLU A 170 -15.12 17.27 -14.22
C GLU A 170 -14.17 16.99 -13.06
N ASP A 171 -13.58 15.78 -12.99
CA ASP A 171 -12.72 15.35 -11.90
C ASP A 171 -11.47 14.60 -12.42
N ASP A 172 -10.30 15.06 -11.99
CA ASP A 172 -9.02 14.37 -12.10
C ASP A 172 -8.49 14.16 -10.68
N ARG A 173 -8.70 12.95 -10.13
CA ARG A 173 -8.40 12.65 -8.72
C ARG A 173 -6.95 12.89 -8.36
N GLN A 174 -6.04 12.41 -9.19
CA GLN A 174 -4.61 12.57 -8.95
C GLN A 174 -4.22 14.05 -8.94
N GLN A 175 -4.73 14.83 -9.90
CA GLN A 175 -4.45 16.26 -9.96
C GLN A 175 -5.06 16.98 -8.77
N ARG A 176 -6.28 16.64 -8.37
CA ARG A 176 -6.95 17.22 -7.20
C ARG A 176 -6.17 16.93 -5.91
N ALA A 177 -5.69 15.70 -5.72
CA ALA A 177 -4.82 15.35 -4.58
C ALA A 177 -3.53 16.19 -4.56
N LYS A 178 -2.87 16.34 -5.72
CA LYS A 178 -1.68 17.18 -5.87
C LYS A 178 -1.95 18.64 -5.53
N ASP A 179 -3.06 19.18 -6.01
CA ASP A 179 -3.43 20.58 -5.77
C ASP A 179 -3.75 20.86 -4.30
N ILE A 180 -4.41 19.91 -3.62
CA ILE A 180 -4.65 19.98 -2.19
C ILE A 180 -3.32 19.90 -1.41
N ALA A 181 -2.44 18.97 -1.77
CA ALA A 181 -1.14 18.84 -1.13
C ALA A 181 -0.28 20.12 -1.28
N LYS A 182 -0.22 20.70 -2.48
CA LYS A 182 0.47 21.96 -2.73
C LYS A 182 -0.13 23.11 -1.97
N TRP A 183 -1.47 23.24 -2.00
CA TRP A 183 -2.17 24.24 -1.23
C TRP A 183 -1.85 24.13 0.26
N MET A 184 -1.88 22.91 0.83
CA MET A 184 -1.54 22.69 2.23
C MET A 184 -0.14 23.17 2.58
N ILE A 185 0.84 22.92 1.71
CA ILE A 185 2.23 23.37 1.92
C ILE A 185 2.31 24.90 1.96
N THR A 186 1.53 25.59 1.13
CA THR A 186 1.52 27.08 1.10
C THR A 186 0.91 27.70 2.35
N GLN A 187 0.10 26.94 3.09
CA GLN A 187 -0.49 27.40 4.35
C GLN A 187 0.45 27.24 5.55
N LEU A 188 1.55 26.49 5.39
CA LEU A 188 2.49 26.23 6.49
C LEU A 188 3.47 27.39 6.67
N PRO A 189 3.85 27.72 7.93
CA PRO A 189 4.94 28.65 8.20
C PRO A 189 6.24 28.23 7.51
N PRO A 190 7.10 29.17 7.08
CA PRO A 190 8.35 28.86 6.37
C PRO A 190 9.33 27.98 7.15
N THR A 191 9.21 27.94 8.47
CA THR A 191 10.05 27.11 9.37
C THR A 191 9.49 25.71 9.60
N SER A 192 8.38 25.34 8.97
CA SER A 192 7.80 24.00 9.04
C SER A 192 8.63 23.00 8.22
N ARG A 193 8.60 21.74 8.64
CA ARG A 193 9.21 20.63 7.92
C ARG A 193 8.15 19.80 7.22
N VAL A 194 8.32 19.58 5.91
CA VAL A 194 7.35 18.84 5.10
C VAL A 194 8.02 17.59 4.54
N ALA A 195 7.34 16.47 4.64
CA ALA A 195 7.73 15.21 4.00
C ALA A 195 6.61 14.76 3.06
N ILE A 196 6.97 14.32 1.87
CA ILE A 196 6.04 13.75 0.90
C ILE A 196 6.25 12.24 0.85
N VAL A 197 5.18 11.50 1.05
CA VAL A 197 5.17 10.04 1.08
C VAL A 197 4.35 9.52 -0.09
N ASP A 198 5.02 8.87 -1.03
CA ASP A 198 4.41 8.32 -2.24
C ASP A 198 4.59 6.81 -2.36
N ARG A 199 5.74 6.27 -1.92
CA ARG A 199 6.08 4.85 -2.04
C ARG A 199 6.64 4.29 -0.75
N SER A 200 6.34 3.02 -0.47
CA SER A 200 6.87 2.32 0.70
C SER A 200 8.34 1.91 0.58
N SER A 201 8.86 1.80 -0.64
CA SER A 201 10.22 1.33 -0.93
C SER A 201 11.31 2.40 -0.77
N THR A 202 10.94 3.68 -0.71
CA THR A 202 11.89 4.79 -0.53
C THR A 202 11.91 5.27 0.91
N PRO A 203 13.09 5.53 1.50
CA PRO A 203 13.16 6.14 2.83
C PRO A 203 12.44 7.48 2.83
N VAL A 204 11.51 7.64 3.76
CA VAL A 204 10.78 8.90 3.92
C VAL A 204 11.68 9.91 4.63
N THR A 205 11.87 11.08 4.02
CA THR A 205 12.68 12.16 4.55
C THR A 205 11.95 13.49 4.42
N PHE A 206 12.28 14.45 5.30
CA PHE A 206 11.81 15.80 5.12
C PHE A 206 12.43 16.43 3.88
N ALA A 207 11.64 17.15 3.10
CA ALA A 207 12.11 17.93 1.97
C ALA A 207 13.06 19.04 2.45
N LEU A 208 14.02 19.40 1.60
CA LEU A 208 14.99 20.46 1.90
C LEU A 208 14.31 21.82 2.00
N ASP A 209 13.35 22.06 1.13
CA ASP A 209 12.56 23.30 1.07
C ASP A 209 11.18 23.04 0.45
N VAL A 210 10.36 24.08 0.41
CA VAL A 210 9.02 24.04 -0.19
C VAL A 210 9.07 23.71 -1.68
N GLY A 211 10.07 24.21 -2.40
CA GLY A 211 10.21 23.96 -3.83
C GLY A 211 10.49 22.49 -4.15
N SER A 212 11.35 21.85 -3.35
CA SER A 212 11.65 20.41 -3.50
C SER A 212 10.44 19.55 -3.14
N ALA A 213 9.65 19.94 -2.13
CA ALA A 213 8.40 19.25 -1.80
C ALA A 213 7.38 19.34 -2.94
N ILE A 214 7.19 20.53 -3.51
CA ILE A 214 6.28 20.74 -4.66
C ILE A 214 6.75 19.94 -5.87
N SER A 215 8.06 19.97 -6.19
CA SER A 215 8.60 19.19 -7.30
C SER A 215 8.39 17.69 -7.12
N LYS A 216 8.50 17.19 -5.88
CA LYS A 216 8.21 15.77 -5.59
C LYS A 216 6.74 15.46 -5.78
N ILE A 217 5.81 16.33 -5.37
CA ILE A 217 4.37 16.17 -5.60
C ILE A 217 4.06 16.11 -7.10
N ASP A 218 4.68 17.00 -7.91
CA ASP A 218 4.44 17.02 -9.35
C ASP A 218 4.84 15.73 -10.05
N GLN A 219 5.88 15.05 -9.56
CA GLN A 219 6.39 13.78 -10.09
C GLN A 219 5.58 12.56 -9.69
N ILE A 220 4.63 12.68 -8.75
CA ILE A 220 3.79 11.56 -8.35
C ILE A 220 2.84 11.22 -9.49
N GLU A 221 2.89 9.99 -9.95
CA GLU A 221 1.97 9.43 -10.93
C GLU A 221 1.25 8.22 -10.32
N PRO A 222 0.02 7.91 -10.75
CA PRO A 222 -0.63 6.65 -10.38
C PRO A 222 0.26 5.48 -10.77
N ILE A 223 0.40 4.54 -9.86
CA ILE A 223 1.20 3.33 -10.10
C ILE A 223 0.29 2.13 -10.28
N SER A 224 0.74 1.23 -11.13
CA SER A 224 -0.01 0.02 -11.43
C SER A 224 0.11 -1.06 -10.35
N VAL A 225 0.95 -0.84 -9.32
CA VAL A 225 1.18 -1.78 -8.21
C VAL A 225 0.45 -1.30 -6.98
N THR A 226 -0.45 -2.11 -6.43
CA THR A 226 -1.09 -1.81 -5.14
C THR A 226 -0.04 -1.85 -4.03
N GLN A 227 0.06 -0.76 -3.28
CA GLN A 227 0.92 -0.67 -2.10
C GLN A 227 0.06 -0.48 -0.86
N PRO A 228 0.25 -1.32 0.17
CA PRO A 228 -0.49 -1.17 1.42
C PRO A 228 -0.28 0.22 2.02
N ILE A 229 -1.36 0.89 2.35
CA ILE A 229 -1.29 2.24 2.93
C ILE A 229 -0.69 2.19 4.35
N ALA A 230 -0.88 1.10 5.08
CA ALA A 230 -0.37 0.89 6.43
C ALA A 230 1.13 1.13 6.54
N SER A 231 1.93 0.54 5.66
CA SER A 231 3.39 0.68 5.68
C SER A 231 3.83 2.12 5.41
N ARG A 232 3.08 2.86 4.59
CA ARG A 232 3.33 4.26 4.27
C ARG A 232 2.95 5.17 5.43
N ILE A 233 1.83 4.91 6.11
CA ILE A 233 1.41 5.61 7.33
C ILE A 233 2.44 5.40 8.43
N ASP A 234 2.88 4.17 8.68
CA ASP A 234 3.89 3.86 9.69
C ASP A 234 5.22 4.57 9.41
N ALA A 235 5.70 4.56 8.16
CA ALA A 235 6.91 5.29 7.77
C ALA A 235 6.78 6.80 7.97
N ALA A 236 5.62 7.38 7.62
CA ALA A 236 5.31 8.79 7.83
C ALA A 236 5.29 9.15 9.32
N MET A 237 4.63 8.31 10.13
CA MET A 237 4.54 8.48 11.58
C MET A 237 5.91 8.45 12.26
N ARG A 238 6.73 7.45 11.92
CA ARG A 238 8.11 7.37 12.45
C ARG A 238 8.89 8.65 12.14
N LEU A 239 8.83 9.15 10.92
CA LEU A 239 9.54 10.37 10.54
C LEU A 239 9.04 11.59 11.32
N VAL A 240 7.73 11.82 11.36
CA VAL A 240 7.13 13.00 12.00
C VAL A 240 7.43 13.01 13.51
N ARG A 241 7.48 11.83 14.14
CA ARG A 241 7.83 11.69 15.56
C ARG A 241 9.29 12.02 15.87
N THR A 242 10.21 11.85 14.92
CA THR A 242 11.62 12.25 15.11
C THR A 242 11.83 13.75 15.10
N SER A 243 10.82 14.53 14.69
CA SER A 243 10.91 15.99 14.63
C SER A 243 10.96 16.60 16.04
N ASP A 244 11.76 17.64 16.17
CA ASP A 244 11.85 18.51 17.37
C ASP A 244 10.67 19.51 17.47
N LEU A 245 9.85 19.65 16.42
CA LEU A 245 8.68 20.52 16.42
C LEU A 245 7.54 19.91 17.24
N GLU A 246 6.88 20.76 18.06
CA GLU A 246 5.78 20.31 18.92
C GLU A 246 4.54 19.92 18.13
N ASN A 247 4.28 20.62 17.02
CA ASN A 247 3.11 20.41 16.18
C ASN A 247 3.43 19.38 15.10
N ARG A 248 2.79 18.23 15.16
CA ARG A 248 3.02 17.09 14.26
C ARG A 248 1.74 16.70 13.60
N LYS A 249 1.77 16.58 12.25
CA LYS A 249 0.58 16.31 11.45
C LYS A 249 0.88 15.24 10.41
N LEU A 250 -0.12 14.42 10.18
CA LEU A 250 -0.18 13.49 9.05
C LEU A 250 -1.41 13.85 8.21
N LEU A 251 -1.21 14.17 6.94
CA LEU A 251 -2.29 14.34 5.97
C LEU A 251 -2.25 13.15 5.00
N VAL A 252 -3.35 12.45 4.88
CA VAL A 252 -3.51 11.32 3.95
C VAL A 252 -4.55 11.71 2.90
N LEU A 253 -4.13 11.80 1.65
CA LEU A 253 -4.99 12.10 0.50
C LEU A 253 -5.27 10.79 -0.23
N THR A 254 -6.52 10.32 -0.23
CA THR A 254 -6.87 8.97 -0.70
C THR A 254 -8.31 8.91 -1.20
N ASP A 255 -8.62 7.93 -2.01
CA ASP A 255 -9.96 7.59 -2.47
C ASP A 255 -10.65 6.52 -1.62
N LEU A 256 -9.98 6.05 -0.55
CA LEU A 256 -10.47 5.04 0.39
C LEU A 256 -10.81 3.68 -0.25
N THR A 257 -10.15 3.29 -1.32
CA THR A 257 -10.43 2.01 -1.97
C THR A 257 -9.91 0.80 -1.19
N THR A 258 -10.69 -0.29 -1.16
CA THR A 258 -10.37 -1.54 -0.45
C THR A 258 -9.01 -2.12 -0.86
N PRO A 259 -8.59 -2.13 -2.13
CA PRO A 259 -7.28 -2.66 -2.51
C PRO A 259 -6.11 -1.97 -1.81
N THR A 260 -6.24 -0.68 -1.53
CA THR A 260 -5.19 0.10 -0.87
C THR A 260 -5.24 -0.02 0.64
N TRP A 261 -6.45 -0.05 1.22
CA TRP A 261 -6.66 0.00 2.67
C TRP A 261 -6.70 -1.38 3.33
N GLU A 262 -7.27 -2.40 2.69
CA GLU A 262 -7.31 -3.77 3.21
C GLU A 262 -6.08 -4.59 2.84
N SER A 263 -5.27 -4.13 1.87
CA SER A 263 -4.07 -4.85 1.47
C SER A 263 -2.97 -4.75 2.54
N GLY A 264 -2.48 -5.88 2.96
CA GLY A 264 -1.36 -5.99 3.90
C GLY A 264 -1.77 -6.18 5.36
N LEU A 265 -0.79 -6.53 6.17
CA LEU A 265 -0.96 -6.70 7.61
C LEU A 265 -0.90 -5.33 8.28
N ILE A 266 -1.97 -4.94 8.94
CA ILE A 266 -1.98 -3.79 9.84
C ILE A 266 -1.13 -4.16 11.06
N ASP A 267 -0.18 -3.32 11.42
CA ASP A 267 0.49 -3.46 12.71
C ASP A 267 -0.55 -3.18 13.82
N PRO A 268 -0.88 -4.16 14.66
CA PRO A 268 -1.87 -3.97 15.72
C PRO A 268 -1.52 -2.83 16.70
N GLN A 269 -0.25 -2.40 16.71
CA GLN A 269 0.20 -1.30 17.55
C GLN A 269 0.04 0.07 16.88
N LEU A 270 -0.18 0.12 15.59
CA LEU A 270 -0.28 1.38 14.84
C LEU A 270 -1.34 2.33 15.42
N PRO A 271 -2.58 1.91 15.73
CA PRO A 271 -3.58 2.79 16.32
C PRO A 271 -3.15 3.40 17.65
N ALA A 272 -2.50 2.61 18.51
CA ALA A 272 -2.01 3.08 19.80
C ALA A 272 -0.95 4.16 19.66
N THR A 273 -0.13 4.10 18.59
CA THR A 273 0.94 5.07 18.38
C THR A 273 0.44 6.49 18.14
N PHE A 274 -0.75 6.69 17.60
CA PHE A 274 -1.30 8.04 17.41
C PHE A 274 -1.63 8.76 18.73
N GLY A 275 -2.00 8.00 19.75
CA GLY A 275 -2.31 8.52 21.09
C GLY A 275 -1.09 8.77 21.99
N GLU A 276 0.08 8.20 21.68
CA GLU A 276 1.29 8.33 22.50
C GLU A 276 1.96 9.70 22.35
N ASP A 277 2.63 10.18 23.40
CA ASP A 277 3.45 11.38 23.30
C ASP A 277 4.78 11.11 22.57
N PRO A 278 5.13 11.93 21.61
CA PRO A 278 4.46 13.13 21.11
C PRO A 278 3.27 12.80 20.19
N LYS A 279 2.11 13.40 20.45
CA LYS A 279 0.91 13.19 19.66
C LYS A 279 1.08 13.64 18.21
N VAL A 280 0.50 12.88 17.30
CA VAL A 280 0.41 13.22 15.86
C VAL A 280 -1.07 13.32 15.50
N ASN A 281 -1.46 14.45 14.91
CA ASN A 281 -2.82 14.64 14.45
C ASN A 281 -2.93 14.15 13.00
N ALA A 282 -3.78 13.18 12.77
CA ALA A 282 -4.05 12.67 11.43
C ALA A 282 -5.28 13.35 10.82
N THR A 283 -5.17 13.68 9.55
CA THR A 283 -6.30 14.15 8.73
C THR A 283 -6.33 13.31 7.47
N VAL A 284 -7.45 12.64 7.23
CA VAL A 284 -7.70 11.87 6.02
C VAL A 284 -8.56 12.74 5.10
N PHE A 285 -8.03 13.06 3.95
CA PHE A 285 -8.79 13.75 2.91
C PHE A 285 -9.39 12.70 1.98
N ASP A 286 -10.70 12.57 2.07
CA ASP A 286 -11.47 11.70 1.20
C ASP A 286 -11.75 12.40 -0.13
N LEU A 287 -11.24 11.84 -1.21
CA LEU A 287 -11.44 12.36 -2.57
C LEU A 287 -12.83 12.08 -3.14
N GLY A 288 -13.69 11.43 -2.36
CA GLY A 288 -15.10 11.23 -2.69
C GLY A 288 -15.36 9.97 -3.52
N GLU A 289 -16.63 9.78 -3.89
CA GLU A 289 -17.11 8.64 -4.65
C GLU A 289 -16.67 8.69 -6.11
N PHE A 290 -16.64 7.51 -6.74
CA PHE A 290 -16.33 7.37 -8.15
C PHE A 290 -17.54 7.78 -9.00
N GLN A 291 -17.34 8.77 -9.86
CA GLN A 291 -18.37 9.26 -10.78
C GLN A 291 -17.93 9.00 -12.21
N GLY A 292 -18.87 8.68 -13.08
CA GLY A 292 -18.63 8.40 -14.48
C GLY A 292 -18.71 6.90 -14.80
N LEU A 293 -18.61 6.62 -16.08
CA LEU A 293 -18.68 5.26 -16.62
C LEU A 293 -17.28 4.66 -16.66
N ASN A 294 -17.15 3.43 -16.23
CA ASN A 294 -15.95 2.63 -16.42
C ASN A 294 -16.28 1.27 -17.02
N ARG A 295 -15.68 0.95 -18.15
CA ARG A 295 -15.68 -0.39 -18.73
C ARG A 295 -14.30 -0.97 -18.50
N SER A 296 -14.19 -2.23 -18.19
CA SER A 296 -12.90 -2.85 -17.93
C SER A 296 -12.66 -4.08 -18.80
N LEU A 297 -11.40 -4.33 -19.11
CA LEU A 297 -10.96 -5.55 -19.78
C LEU A 297 -10.32 -6.50 -18.78
N SER A 298 -10.69 -7.77 -18.83
CA SER A 298 -9.95 -8.82 -18.11
C SER A 298 -8.56 -9.04 -18.71
N LEU A 299 -7.71 -9.77 -18.00
CA LEU A 299 -6.41 -10.18 -18.55
C LEU A 299 -6.62 -11.03 -19.82
N PRO A 300 -5.85 -10.76 -20.89
CA PRO A 300 -5.97 -11.55 -22.11
C PRO A 300 -5.46 -12.98 -21.88
N ARG A 301 -6.28 -13.94 -22.30
CA ARG A 301 -5.94 -15.36 -22.29
C ARG A 301 -5.54 -15.77 -23.71
N LEU A 302 -4.28 -16.06 -23.88
CA LEU A 302 -3.73 -16.58 -25.13
C LEU A 302 -4.02 -18.08 -25.22
N SER A 303 -4.54 -18.56 -26.34
CA SER A 303 -4.71 -20.00 -26.55
C SER A 303 -3.37 -20.73 -26.54
N ASP A 304 -2.32 -20.08 -27.03
CA ASP A 304 -0.94 -20.51 -26.94
C ASP A 304 -0.01 -19.29 -26.88
N ALA A 305 0.83 -19.21 -25.87
CA ALA A 305 1.83 -18.13 -25.75
C ALA A 305 3.11 -18.40 -26.54
N THR A 306 3.33 -19.66 -26.94
CA THR A 306 4.48 -20.13 -27.73
C THR A 306 4.05 -20.92 -28.97
N PRO A 307 3.26 -20.30 -29.87
CA PRO A 307 2.72 -20.98 -31.05
C PRO A 307 3.85 -21.32 -32.03
N PRO A 308 3.62 -22.30 -32.92
CA PRO A 308 4.51 -22.55 -34.03
C PRO A 308 4.42 -21.42 -35.07
N LYS A 309 5.48 -21.35 -35.90
CA LYS A 309 5.56 -20.40 -37.01
C LYS A 309 4.32 -20.52 -37.95
N GLY A 310 3.78 -19.39 -38.35
CA GLY A 310 2.69 -19.31 -39.34
C GLY A 310 1.32 -19.67 -38.77
N VAL A 311 1.16 -19.78 -37.46
CA VAL A 311 -0.12 -20.03 -36.80
C VAL A 311 -0.69 -18.73 -36.24
N SER A 312 -1.98 -18.55 -36.40
CA SER A 312 -2.74 -17.46 -35.78
C SER A 312 -3.14 -17.83 -34.37
N VAL A 313 -2.99 -16.89 -33.41
CA VAL A 313 -3.29 -17.12 -32.02
C VAL A 313 -4.62 -16.48 -31.65
N PRO A 314 -5.62 -17.27 -31.25
CA PRO A 314 -6.82 -16.78 -30.60
C PRO A 314 -6.49 -16.20 -29.22
N ILE A 315 -7.01 -15.01 -28.93
CA ILE A 315 -6.87 -14.29 -27.66
C ILE A 315 -8.26 -13.96 -27.16
N THR A 316 -8.55 -14.38 -25.94
CA THR A 316 -9.83 -14.15 -25.30
C THR A 316 -9.66 -13.12 -24.18
N THR A 317 -10.54 -12.14 -24.12
CA THR A 317 -10.67 -11.20 -23.02
C THR A 317 -12.14 -11.00 -22.67
N THR A 318 -12.43 -10.59 -21.45
CA THR A 318 -13.79 -10.30 -21.02
C THR A 318 -13.95 -8.80 -20.87
N LEU A 319 -14.91 -8.24 -21.56
CA LEU A 319 -15.37 -6.86 -21.36
C LEU A 319 -16.41 -6.86 -20.24
N GLN A 320 -16.24 -6.00 -19.25
CA GLN A 320 -17.14 -5.86 -18.11
C GLN A 320 -17.60 -4.42 -17.97
N LEU A 321 -18.87 -4.26 -17.63
CA LEU A 321 -19.46 -2.99 -17.27
C LEU A 321 -20.12 -3.13 -15.89
N PRO A 322 -19.65 -2.41 -14.86
CA PRO A 322 -20.28 -2.44 -13.53
C PRO A 322 -21.75 -2.05 -13.57
N GLN A 323 -22.47 -2.36 -12.50
CA GLN A 323 -23.87 -1.93 -12.36
C GLN A 323 -23.95 -0.40 -12.35
N SER A 324 -24.88 0.12 -13.12
CA SER A 324 -25.18 1.55 -13.24
C SER A 324 -26.69 1.74 -13.20
N THR A 325 -27.12 2.96 -12.91
CA THR A 325 -28.54 3.35 -12.98
C THR A 325 -29.03 3.54 -14.44
N ASP A 326 -28.10 3.60 -15.40
CA ASP A 326 -28.43 3.70 -16.82
C ASP A 326 -28.27 2.31 -17.47
N ASP A 327 -29.41 1.72 -17.87
CA ASP A 327 -29.49 0.41 -18.51
C ASP A 327 -29.32 0.46 -20.05
N GLN A 328 -28.96 1.61 -20.63
CA GLN A 328 -28.78 1.71 -22.06
C GLN A 328 -27.56 0.92 -22.53
N PRO A 329 -27.68 0.15 -23.64
CA PRO A 329 -26.53 -0.58 -24.16
C PRO A 329 -25.48 0.39 -24.70
N ILE A 330 -24.23 0.14 -24.34
CA ILE A 330 -23.08 0.93 -24.76
C ILE A 330 -22.32 0.17 -25.83
N SER A 331 -22.21 0.79 -27.01
CA SER A 331 -21.40 0.25 -28.09
C SER A 331 -19.91 0.45 -27.78
N THR A 332 -19.16 -0.65 -27.70
CA THR A 332 -17.72 -0.65 -27.40
C THR A 332 -16.97 -1.30 -28.55
N ILE A 333 -15.94 -0.65 -29.02
CA ILE A 333 -15.03 -1.15 -30.05
C ILE A 333 -13.74 -1.58 -29.39
N LEU A 334 -13.31 -2.81 -29.68
CA LEU A 334 -12.03 -3.34 -29.26
C LEU A 334 -11.11 -3.51 -30.46
N GLU A 335 -9.85 -3.12 -30.28
CA GLU A 335 -8.80 -3.27 -31.27
C GLU A 335 -7.68 -4.15 -30.69
N LEU A 336 -7.27 -5.14 -31.50
CA LEU A 336 -6.06 -5.91 -31.29
C LEU A 336 -4.94 -5.25 -32.09
N GLU A 337 -3.91 -4.78 -31.41
CA GLU A 337 -2.75 -4.17 -32.03
C GLU A 337 -1.50 -5.00 -31.79
N LEU A 338 -0.63 -5.07 -32.77
CA LEU A 338 0.70 -5.66 -32.65
C LEU A 338 1.74 -4.57 -32.86
N TYR A 339 2.79 -4.60 -32.07
CA TYR A 339 3.96 -3.76 -32.29
C TYR A 339 4.71 -4.23 -33.54
N GLU A 340 5.20 -3.29 -34.30
CA GLU A 340 6.05 -3.59 -35.45
C GLU A 340 7.38 -4.21 -34.96
N ASN A 341 7.81 -5.27 -35.62
CA ASN A 341 9.06 -5.94 -35.27
C ASN A 341 10.24 -5.23 -35.96
N ASP A 342 10.65 -4.07 -35.41
CA ASP A 342 11.83 -3.33 -35.86
C ASP A 342 13.02 -3.67 -34.94
N PRO A 343 14.07 -4.36 -35.45
CA PRO A 343 15.24 -4.72 -34.66
C PRO A 343 16.06 -3.50 -34.22
N ALA A 344 15.86 -2.30 -34.84
CA ALA A 344 16.53 -1.06 -34.44
C ALA A 344 15.89 -0.42 -33.19
N LEU A 345 14.64 -0.76 -32.84
CA LEU A 345 13.88 -0.16 -31.76
C LEU A 345 13.71 -1.14 -30.58
N PRO A 346 13.48 -0.67 -29.35
CA PRO A 346 13.54 0.74 -28.93
C PRO A 346 14.96 1.31 -28.85
N VAL A 347 15.09 2.62 -28.99
CA VAL A 347 16.37 3.34 -28.89
C VAL A 347 16.17 4.73 -28.28
N VAL A 348 17.19 5.26 -27.61
CA VAL A 348 17.18 6.66 -27.16
C VAL A 348 17.82 7.54 -28.22
N ARG A 349 17.08 8.54 -28.74
CA ARG A 349 17.57 9.58 -29.63
C ARG A 349 17.20 10.95 -29.08
N ASP A 350 18.16 11.82 -28.98
CA ASP A 350 17.97 13.19 -28.47
C ASP A 350 17.27 13.25 -27.08
N GLY A 351 17.56 12.27 -26.22
CA GLY A 351 16.95 12.18 -24.88
C GLY A 351 15.53 11.65 -24.85
N VAL A 352 14.98 11.22 -25.99
CA VAL A 352 13.63 10.65 -26.11
C VAL A 352 13.72 9.17 -26.48
N VAL A 353 12.91 8.35 -25.83
CA VAL A 353 12.81 6.92 -26.12
C VAL A 353 11.89 6.71 -27.31
N GLN A 354 12.46 6.25 -28.42
CA GLN A 354 11.70 5.86 -29.62
C GLN A 354 11.36 4.37 -29.52
N ARG A 355 10.08 4.03 -29.67
CA ARG A 355 9.57 2.66 -29.60
C ARG A 355 8.99 2.20 -30.93
N PRO A 356 8.86 0.88 -31.14
CA PRO A 356 8.13 0.36 -32.28
C PRO A 356 6.68 0.89 -32.30
N ALA A 357 6.19 1.23 -33.47
CA ALA A 357 4.79 1.63 -33.66
C ALA A 357 3.87 0.42 -33.50
N THR A 358 2.63 0.66 -33.11
CA THR A 358 1.57 -0.37 -33.13
C THR A 358 0.76 -0.33 -34.41
N ARG A 359 0.28 -1.48 -34.82
CA ARG A 359 -0.62 -1.64 -35.96
C ARG A 359 -1.83 -2.44 -35.55
N SER A 360 -3.02 -1.92 -35.83
CA SER A 360 -4.28 -2.66 -35.66
C SER A 360 -4.34 -3.82 -36.64
N VAL A 361 -4.53 -5.02 -36.11
CA VAL A 361 -4.57 -6.27 -36.90
C VAL A 361 -5.94 -6.93 -36.84
N ASN A 362 -6.75 -6.63 -35.85
CA ASN A 362 -8.11 -7.10 -35.70
C ASN A 362 -8.96 -6.06 -34.96
N ARG A 363 -10.22 -5.95 -35.29
CA ARG A 363 -11.16 -5.01 -34.70
C ARG A 363 -12.52 -5.65 -34.58
N THR A 364 -13.16 -5.52 -33.44
CA THR A 364 -14.52 -6.00 -33.22
C THR A 364 -15.32 -4.94 -32.47
N SER A 365 -16.63 -4.96 -32.69
CA SER A 365 -17.57 -4.11 -31.93
C SER A 365 -18.58 -4.98 -31.21
N THR A 366 -18.92 -4.59 -30.01
CA THR A 366 -19.91 -5.26 -29.17
C THR A 366 -20.72 -4.23 -28.41
N GLU A 367 -21.92 -4.62 -28.03
CA GLU A 367 -22.79 -3.82 -27.16
C GLU A 367 -22.79 -4.51 -25.79
N ILE A 368 -22.69 -3.75 -24.74
CA ILE A 368 -22.72 -4.23 -23.36
C ILE A 368 -23.67 -3.37 -22.53
N THR A 369 -24.42 -4.00 -21.63
CA THR A 369 -25.34 -3.33 -20.69
C THR A 369 -24.78 -3.33 -19.27
N ALA A 370 -25.28 -2.45 -18.43
CA ALA A 370 -24.84 -2.35 -17.03
C ALA A 370 -24.99 -3.70 -16.30
N GLY A 371 -23.95 -4.09 -15.56
CA GLY A 371 -23.87 -5.38 -14.85
C GLY A 371 -23.53 -6.58 -15.73
N GLU A 372 -23.31 -6.39 -17.06
CA GLU A 372 -22.97 -7.47 -17.98
C GLU A 372 -21.47 -7.71 -18.06
N SER A 373 -21.11 -8.99 -18.28
CA SER A 373 -19.76 -9.42 -18.65
C SER A 373 -19.82 -10.18 -19.95
N ARG A 374 -19.03 -9.78 -20.95
CA ARG A 374 -19.04 -10.38 -22.27
C ARG A 374 -17.67 -10.84 -22.70
N GLU A 375 -17.56 -12.11 -23.04
CA GLU A 375 -16.32 -12.69 -23.57
C GLU A 375 -16.13 -12.31 -25.05
N ILE A 376 -14.94 -11.83 -25.38
CA ILE A 376 -14.55 -11.34 -26.69
C ILE A 376 -13.37 -12.17 -27.19
N LEU A 377 -13.51 -12.73 -28.39
CA LEU A 377 -12.46 -13.46 -29.07
C LEU A 377 -11.85 -12.59 -30.18
N LEU A 378 -10.54 -12.38 -30.09
CA LEU A 378 -9.74 -11.72 -31.13
C LEU A 378 -8.68 -12.70 -31.62
N THR A 379 -8.22 -12.56 -32.86
CA THR A 379 -7.23 -13.48 -33.43
C THR A 379 -6.13 -12.70 -34.11
N THR A 380 -4.87 -13.09 -33.84
CA THR A 380 -3.71 -12.52 -34.53
C THR A 380 -3.61 -13.00 -35.96
N PRO A 381 -2.96 -12.28 -36.86
CA PRO A 381 -2.50 -12.88 -38.12
C PRO A 381 -1.49 -14.02 -37.84
N PRO A 382 -1.17 -14.84 -38.84
CA PRO A 382 -0.05 -15.78 -38.74
C PRO A 382 1.25 -15.06 -38.41
N LEU A 383 2.00 -15.56 -37.38
CA LEU A 383 3.19 -14.92 -36.85
C LEU A 383 4.46 -15.62 -37.35
N GLU A 384 5.51 -14.83 -37.60
CA GLU A 384 6.85 -15.31 -37.90
C GLU A 384 7.64 -15.60 -36.62
N VAL A 385 8.75 -16.36 -36.74
CA VAL A 385 9.63 -16.63 -35.59
C VAL A 385 10.14 -15.35 -34.96
N GLY A 386 10.06 -15.26 -33.64
CA GLY A 386 10.48 -14.11 -32.83
C GLY A 386 9.52 -13.77 -31.72
N VAL A 387 9.83 -12.73 -30.97
CA VAL A 387 8.99 -12.20 -29.90
C VAL A 387 8.07 -11.13 -30.46
N HIS A 388 6.78 -11.33 -30.31
CA HIS A 388 5.75 -10.40 -30.74
C HIS A 388 5.01 -9.85 -29.52
N HIS A 389 5.04 -8.53 -29.41
CA HIS A 389 4.29 -7.82 -28.39
C HIS A 389 3.02 -7.24 -28.99
N GLY A 390 1.97 -7.22 -28.20
CA GLY A 390 0.69 -6.66 -28.61
C GLY A 390 -0.12 -6.14 -27.44
N LEU A 391 -1.22 -5.51 -27.80
CA LEU A 391 -2.20 -5.02 -26.86
C LEU A 391 -3.62 -5.17 -27.39
N ILE A 392 -4.56 -5.25 -26.49
CA ILE A 392 -6.00 -5.12 -26.76
C ILE A 392 -6.42 -3.82 -26.11
N ARG A 393 -7.07 -2.96 -26.88
CA ARG A 393 -7.50 -1.65 -26.44
C ARG A 393 -8.97 -1.43 -26.71
N MET A 394 -9.67 -0.81 -25.79
CA MET A 394 -10.97 -0.17 -26.05
C MET A 394 -10.75 1.14 -26.78
N VAL A 395 -11.55 1.38 -27.81
CA VAL A 395 -11.55 2.65 -28.53
C VAL A 395 -12.46 3.63 -27.81
N GLY A 396 -11.92 4.79 -27.47
CA GLY A 396 -12.56 5.82 -26.65
C GLY A 396 -11.96 5.83 -25.24
N GLU A 397 -12.07 6.95 -24.60
CA GLU A 397 -11.61 7.14 -23.21
C GLU A 397 -12.80 6.96 -22.28
N ASP A 398 -12.59 6.32 -21.14
CA ASP A 398 -13.51 6.31 -20.01
C ASP A 398 -12.82 6.74 -18.72
N ALA A 399 -13.46 6.51 -17.57
CA ALA A 399 -12.96 7.08 -16.33
C ALA A 399 -11.66 6.44 -15.82
N MET A 400 -11.32 5.20 -16.25
CA MET A 400 -10.15 4.47 -15.79
C MET A 400 -9.25 3.98 -16.95
N PRO A 401 -8.37 4.82 -17.49
CA PRO A 401 -7.55 4.45 -18.64
C PRO A 401 -6.64 3.23 -18.43
N LEU A 402 -6.36 2.83 -17.18
CA LEU A 402 -5.44 1.73 -16.88
C LEU A 402 -6.03 0.34 -17.14
N ASP A 403 -7.35 0.17 -17.16
CA ASP A 403 -8.02 -1.08 -17.45
C ASP A 403 -8.67 -1.12 -18.86
N ASP A 404 -8.56 -0.04 -19.61
CA ASP A 404 -8.94 0.05 -21.03
C ASP A 404 -7.98 -0.69 -21.96
N VAL A 405 -6.76 -0.95 -21.51
CA VAL A 405 -5.69 -1.54 -22.31
C VAL A 405 -5.10 -2.75 -21.59
N ARG A 406 -4.96 -3.85 -22.33
CA ARG A 406 -4.29 -5.06 -21.86
C ARG A 406 -3.19 -5.46 -22.83
N TYR A 407 -2.03 -5.78 -22.25
CA TYR A 407 -0.82 -6.10 -23.00
C TYR A 407 -0.54 -7.60 -22.96
N PHE A 408 0.06 -8.12 -24.01
CA PHE A 408 0.48 -9.51 -24.09
C PHE A 408 1.77 -9.67 -24.88
N THR A 409 2.41 -10.82 -24.70
CA THR A 409 3.60 -11.21 -25.46
C THR A 409 3.43 -12.63 -25.96
N ILE A 410 3.73 -12.84 -27.24
CA ILE A 410 3.73 -14.15 -27.91
C ILE A 410 5.16 -14.41 -28.37
N GLU A 411 5.71 -15.56 -28.04
CA GLU A 411 7.03 -15.98 -28.48
C GLU A 411 6.89 -17.12 -29.50
N VAL A 412 7.10 -16.82 -30.76
CA VAL A 412 7.10 -17.81 -31.82
C VAL A 412 8.51 -18.41 -31.93
N LEU A 413 8.66 -19.65 -31.48
CA LEU A 413 9.93 -20.35 -31.51
C LEU A 413 10.07 -21.16 -32.81
N PRO A 414 11.30 -21.34 -33.32
CA PRO A 414 11.55 -22.33 -34.38
C PRO A 414 11.17 -23.73 -33.88
N ALA A 415 10.99 -24.66 -34.79
CA ALA A 415 10.70 -26.05 -34.42
C ALA A 415 11.84 -26.63 -33.56
N SER A 416 11.49 -27.05 -32.34
CA SER A 416 12.45 -27.64 -31.40
C SER A 416 12.87 -29.04 -31.88
N ARG A 417 14.16 -29.30 -31.89
CA ARG A 417 14.66 -30.62 -32.25
C ARG A 417 14.55 -31.57 -31.07
N ILE A 418 13.78 -32.64 -31.24
CA ILE A 418 13.54 -33.67 -30.24
C ILE A 418 14.08 -35.00 -30.75
N LEU A 419 14.88 -35.68 -29.92
CA LEU A 419 15.27 -37.06 -30.14
C LEU A 419 14.27 -38.00 -29.46
N LEU A 420 13.58 -38.82 -30.22
CA LEU A 420 12.68 -39.86 -29.72
C LEU A 420 13.35 -41.24 -29.86
N VAL A 421 13.67 -41.86 -28.74
CA VAL A 421 14.33 -43.14 -28.69
C VAL A 421 13.35 -44.23 -28.28
N GLY A 422 13.24 -45.27 -29.06
CA GLY A 422 12.35 -46.40 -28.78
C GLY A 422 12.42 -47.47 -29.88
N ASP A 423 12.38 -48.73 -29.48
CA ASP A 423 12.47 -49.86 -30.43
C ASP A 423 11.14 -50.19 -31.11
N ASN A 424 10.02 -49.86 -30.41
CA ASN A 424 8.71 -50.11 -30.98
C ASN A 424 8.31 -48.96 -31.92
N ARG A 425 8.29 -49.23 -33.25
CA ARG A 425 7.97 -48.25 -34.27
C ARG A 425 6.54 -47.75 -34.22
N ASP A 426 5.57 -48.56 -33.80
CA ASP A 426 4.18 -48.19 -33.73
C ASP A 426 3.95 -47.22 -32.53
N GLU A 427 4.54 -47.53 -31.38
CA GLU A 427 4.53 -46.65 -30.21
C GLU A 427 5.19 -45.30 -30.50
N ALA A 428 6.38 -45.34 -31.12
CA ALA A 428 7.10 -44.13 -31.50
C ALA A 428 6.31 -43.30 -32.52
N SER A 429 5.55 -43.91 -33.42
CA SER A 429 4.71 -43.23 -34.39
C SER A 429 3.51 -42.56 -33.74
N VAL A 430 2.80 -43.27 -32.86
CA VAL A 430 1.65 -42.73 -32.14
C VAL A 430 2.09 -41.60 -31.20
N PHE A 431 3.22 -41.78 -30.53
CA PHE A 431 3.77 -40.73 -29.64
C PHE A 431 4.17 -39.47 -30.42
N SER A 432 4.82 -39.66 -31.60
CA SER A 432 5.14 -38.54 -32.49
C SER A 432 3.89 -37.79 -32.98
N ALA A 433 2.84 -38.52 -33.33
CA ALA A 433 1.57 -37.91 -33.74
C ALA A 433 0.91 -37.14 -32.60
N ALA A 434 1.01 -37.65 -31.35
CA ALA A 434 0.52 -36.94 -30.16
C ALA A 434 1.28 -35.62 -29.90
N ILE A 435 2.59 -35.62 -30.13
CA ILE A 435 3.43 -34.41 -29.94
C ILE A 435 3.06 -33.34 -31.01
N THR A 436 2.91 -33.73 -32.26
CA THR A 436 2.71 -32.80 -33.40
C THR A 436 1.26 -32.36 -33.59
N ALA A 437 0.30 -33.04 -32.97
CA ALA A 437 -1.12 -32.70 -33.12
C ALA A 437 -1.37 -31.18 -32.82
N PRO A 438 -2.24 -30.51 -33.57
CA PRO A 438 -3.18 -31.05 -34.56
C PRO A 438 -2.61 -31.17 -35.98
N PHE A 439 -1.35 -30.89 -36.22
CA PHE A 439 -0.75 -30.90 -37.54
C PHE A 439 -0.15 -32.26 -37.88
N PRO A 440 -0.13 -32.66 -39.15
CA PRO A 440 0.67 -33.80 -39.61
C PRO A 440 2.15 -33.60 -39.30
N VAL A 441 2.89 -34.69 -39.09
CA VAL A 441 4.33 -34.65 -38.69
C VAL A 441 5.20 -33.84 -39.69
N ASP A 442 4.86 -33.85 -40.96
CA ASP A 442 5.59 -33.14 -42.02
C ASP A 442 5.06 -31.72 -42.32
N ASP A 443 4.12 -31.21 -41.53
CA ASP A 443 3.59 -29.85 -41.70
C ASP A 443 4.64 -28.83 -41.22
N PRO A 444 4.92 -27.77 -41.99
CA PRO A 444 5.88 -26.73 -41.60
C PRO A 444 5.47 -25.92 -40.35
N ARG A 445 4.20 -26.08 -39.91
CA ARG A 445 3.66 -25.45 -38.72
C ARG A 445 3.86 -26.26 -37.43
N VAL A 446 4.50 -27.45 -37.51
CA VAL A 446 4.79 -28.25 -36.31
C VAL A 446 5.75 -27.53 -35.37
N GLU A 447 5.53 -27.72 -34.08
CA GLU A 447 6.36 -27.15 -33.02
C GLU A 447 7.69 -27.91 -32.88
N TYR A 448 7.76 -29.16 -33.33
CA TYR A 448 8.83 -30.12 -33.08
C TYR A 448 9.32 -30.83 -34.33
N ALA A 449 10.63 -30.82 -34.53
CA ALA A 449 11.32 -31.65 -35.49
C ALA A 449 11.78 -32.94 -34.79
N ILE A 450 11.09 -34.03 -35.03
CA ILE A 450 11.29 -35.28 -34.30
C ILE A 450 12.22 -36.21 -35.09
N GLU A 451 13.37 -36.57 -34.53
CA GLU A 451 14.27 -37.62 -35.00
C GLU A 451 14.02 -38.89 -34.21
N ARG A 452 13.78 -40.03 -34.88
CA ARG A 452 13.46 -41.29 -34.23
C ARG A 452 14.62 -42.24 -34.38
N VAL A 453 15.05 -42.86 -33.27
CA VAL A 453 16.21 -43.74 -33.20
C VAL A 453 15.89 -44.94 -32.33
N ALA A 454 16.38 -46.13 -32.68
CA ALA A 454 16.34 -47.27 -31.79
C ALA A 454 17.45 -47.23 -30.74
N TYR A 455 17.31 -47.94 -29.63
CA TYR A 455 18.32 -47.93 -28.56
C TYR A 455 19.68 -48.37 -29.02
N ASP A 456 19.75 -49.33 -29.95
CA ASP A 456 21.03 -49.84 -30.53
C ASP A 456 21.77 -48.74 -31.31
N ASP A 457 21.04 -47.80 -31.92
CA ASP A 457 21.60 -46.72 -32.73
C ASP A 457 21.85 -45.41 -31.93
N LEU A 458 21.42 -45.34 -30.68
CA LEU A 458 21.53 -44.15 -29.82
C LEU A 458 22.99 -43.67 -29.69
N GLN A 459 23.96 -44.62 -29.69
CA GLN A 459 25.37 -44.30 -29.59
C GLN A 459 25.94 -43.48 -30.76
N ALA A 460 25.29 -43.55 -31.92
CA ALA A 460 25.71 -42.80 -33.10
C ALA A 460 25.24 -41.34 -33.10
N VAL A 461 24.30 -40.94 -32.21
CA VAL A 461 23.66 -39.66 -32.18
C VAL A 461 24.41 -38.70 -31.24
N GLN A 462 24.54 -37.43 -31.67
CA GLN A 462 25.04 -36.34 -30.83
C GLN A 462 23.89 -35.71 -30.08
N LEU A 463 23.76 -35.99 -28.78
CA LEU A 463 22.66 -35.53 -27.94
C LEU A 463 22.58 -34.01 -27.82
N ARG A 464 23.69 -33.31 -27.94
CA ARG A 464 23.77 -31.85 -27.86
C ARG A 464 23.07 -31.12 -29.01
N ASP A 465 22.74 -31.82 -30.09
CA ASP A 465 22.00 -31.28 -31.24
C ASP A 465 20.48 -31.16 -30.95
N PHE A 466 20.01 -31.73 -29.84
CA PHE A 466 18.62 -31.79 -29.46
C PHE A 466 18.33 -30.97 -28.20
N GLU A 467 17.17 -30.37 -28.16
CA GLU A 467 16.67 -29.61 -26.99
C GLU A 467 16.15 -30.55 -25.90
N ALA A 468 15.58 -31.70 -26.31
CA ALA A 468 15.09 -32.72 -25.39
C ALA A 468 15.29 -34.12 -25.94
N VAL A 469 15.46 -35.09 -25.05
CA VAL A 469 15.55 -36.52 -25.36
C VAL A 469 14.39 -37.25 -24.69
N LEU A 470 13.61 -37.99 -25.47
CA LEU A 470 12.46 -38.74 -25.00
C LEU A 470 12.75 -40.27 -25.15
N LEU A 471 12.72 -40.98 -24.03
CA LEU A 471 13.00 -42.40 -23.98
C LEU A 471 11.69 -43.18 -23.77
N LEU A 472 11.27 -43.97 -24.77
CA LEU A 472 10.09 -44.83 -24.69
C LEU A 472 10.54 -46.27 -24.35
N ASP A 473 10.02 -46.80 -23.26
CA ASP A 473 10.30 -48.14 -22.73
C ASP A 473 11.81 -48.50 -22.77
N PRO A 474 12.66 -47.70 -22.07
CA PRO A 474 14.11 -47.90 -22.14
C PRO A 474 14.56 -49.19 -21.48
N PRO A 475 15.53 -49.93 -22.10
CA PRO A 475 16.25 -50.97 -21.41
C PRO A 475 17.17 -50.36 -20.33
N VAL A 476 17.64 -51.18 -19.39
CA VAL A 476 18.52 -50.71 -18.31
C VAL A 476 19.80 -50.05 -18.85
N SER A 477 20.33 -50.56 -19.96
CA SER A 477 21.47 -49.95 -20.66
C SER A 477 21.19 -48.53 -21.16
N GLY A 478 19.97 -48.26 -21.64
CA GLY A 478 19.54 -46.94 -22.05
C GLY A 478 19.38 -45.99 -20.87
N LEU A 479 18.91 -46.48 -19.72
CA LEU A 479 18.81 -45.70 -18.49
C LEU A 479 20.16 -45.34 -17.88
N SER A 480 21.18 -46.16 -18.10
CA SER A 480 22.54 -45.99 -17.55
C SER A 480 23.52 -45.34 -18.52
N ASP A 481 23.09 -44.84 -19.69
CA ASP A 481 23.98 -44.17 -20.65
C ASP A 481 24.56 -42.87 -20.05
N GLU A 482 25.90 -42.86 -19.85
CA GLU A 482 26.59 -41.71 -19.26
C GLU A 482 26.40 -40.40 -20.04
N ARG A 483 26.25 -40.49 -21.37
CA ARG A 483 26.00 -39.30 -22.24
C ARG A 483 24.66 -38.64 -22.00
N LEU A 484 23.65 -39.43 -21.63
CA LEU A 484 22.33 -38.87 -21.21
C LEU A 484 22.44 -38.20 -19.85
N ILE A 485 23.23 -38.77 -18.93
CA ILE A 485 23.48 -38.18 -17.62
C ILE A 485 24.22 -36.86 -17.78
N ASP A 486 25.26 -36.81 -18.62
CA ASP A 486 25.99 -35.60 -18.94
C ASP A 486 25.10 -34.58 -19.63
N PHE A 487 24.28 -35.00 -20.57
CA PHE A 487 23.30 -34.12 -21.25
C PHE A 487 22.37 -33.42 -20.25
N VAL A 488 21.85 -34.16 -19.26
CA VAL A 488 20.97 -33.57 -18.23
C VAL A 488 21.77 -32.68 -17.26
N ASN A 489 22.97 -33.08 -16.87
CA ASN A 489 23.86 -32.27 -16.02
C ASN A 489 24.28 -30.97 -16.71
N ASP A 490 24.43 -30.97 -18.04
CA ASP A 490 24.71 -29.78 -18.86
C ASP A 490 23.46 -28.92 -19.09
N GLY A 491 22.30 -29.28 -18.50
CA GLY A 491 21.04 -28.51 -18.57
C GLY A 491 20.02 -29.07 -19.55
N GLY A 492 20.28 -30.20 -20.21
CA GLY A 492 19.32 -30.87 -21.09
C GLY A 492 18.13 -31.44 -20.31
N GLN A 493 17.03 -31.66 -21.02
CA GLN A 493 15.80 -32.20 -20.46
C GLN A 493 15.53 -33.58 -21.03
N THR A 494 15.22 -34.54 -20.19
CA THR A 494 14.96 -35.91 -20.62
C THR A 494 13.60 -36.36 -20.06
N PHE A 495 12.76 -36.88 -20.92
CA PHE A 495 11.57 -37.63 -20.53
C PHE A 495 11.80 -39.12 -20.64
N VAL A 496 11.47 -39.83 -19.57
CA VAL A 496 11.61 -41.28 -19.50
C VAL A 496 10.24 -41.91 -19.27
N CYS A 497 9.82 -42.74 -20.18
CA CYS A 497 8.57 -43.47 -20.04
C CYS A 497 8.89 -44.97 -19.81
N LEU A 498 8.79 -45.41 -18.54
CA LEU A 498 9.16 -46.76 -18.14
C LEU A 498 8.14 -47.78 -18.58
N GLY A 499 8.62 -48.91 -19.07
CA GLY A 499 7.78 -49.99 -19.54
C GLY A 499 8.38 -51.38 -19.23
N ARG A 500 8.34 -52.26 -20.23
CA ARG A 500 8.70 -53.66 -20.09
C ARG A 500 10.18 -53.95 -20.25
N GLN A 501 10.89 -53.16 -21.06
CA GLN A 501 12.31 -53.45 -21.39
C GLN A 501 13.26 -53.21 -20.23
N ALA A 502 12.85 -52.42 -19.23
CA ALA A 502 13.62 -52.22 -18.02
C ALA A 502 13.77 -53.49 -17.11
N GLY A 503 13.17 -54.62 -17.51
CA GLY A 503 13.26 -55.88 -16.78
C GLY A 503 12.30 -55.99 -15.59
N ASP A 504 12.61 -56.89 -14.63
CA ASP A 504 11.77 -57.12 -13.43
C ASP A 504 12.55 -56.88 -12.14
N GLU A 505 13.86 -56.64 -12.22
CA GLU A 505 14.73 -56.46 -11.07
C GLU A 505 14.71 -55.03 -10.54
N THR A 506 15.16 -54.86 -9.30
CA THR A 506 15.36 -53.53 -8.72
C THR A 506 16.42 -52.78 -9.50
N ILE A 507 16.11 -51.56 -9.93
CA ILE A 507 17.05 -50.67 -10.60
C ILE A 507 17.42 -49.53 -9.64
N GLU A 508 18.71 -49.41 -9.35
CA GLU A 508 19.23 -48.36 -8.49
C GLU A 508 20.33 -47.56 -9.21
N LEU A 509 19.94 -46.42 -9.76
CA LEU A 509 20.80 -45.49 -10.47
C LEU A 509 20.78 -44.14 -9.74
N PRO A 510 21.97 -43.49 -9.52
CA PRO A 510 22.06 -42.28 -8.70
C PRO A 510 21.19 -41.10 -9.22
N HIS A 511 21.01 -41.01 -10.52
CA HIS A 511 20.28 -39.94 -11.20
C HIS A 511 18.77 -40.18 -11.35
N LEU A 512 18.31 -41.41 -11.07
CA LEU A 512 16.90 -41.78 -11.11
C LEU A 512 16.37 -42.15 -9.71
N PRO A 513 15.06 -42.10 -9.46
CA PRO A 513 14.48 -42.69 -8.27
C PRO A 513 14.70 -44.19 -8.30
N LYS A 514 14.91 -44.79 -7.14
CA LYS A 514 15.07 -46.27 -7.06
C LYS A 514 13.77 -46.92 -7.54
N LEU A 515 13.88 -47.71 -8.59
CA LEU A 515 12.79 -48.50 -9.14
C LEU A 515 12.82 -49.89 -8.45
N VAL A 516 11.83 -50.10 -7.57
CA VAL A 516 11.86 -51.28 -6.69
C VAL A 516 11.42 -52.54 -7.41
N ARG A 517 10.34 -52.46 -8.14
CA ARG A 517 9.72 -53.58 -8.86
C ARG A 517 8.61 -53.08 -9.78
N ARG A 518 8.20 -53.94 -10.70
CA ARG A 518 6.93 -53.77 -11.41
C ARG A 518 5.79 -54.12 -10.45
N TRP A 519 4.92 -53.14 -10.26
CA TRP A 519 3.78 -53.28 -9.36
C TRP A 519 2.53 -53.58 -10.18
N ARG A 520 1.99 -54.79 -10.00
CA ARG A 520 0.68 -55.12 -10.53
C ARG A 520 -0.38 -54.76 -9.51
N VAL A 521 -1.35 -53.98 -9.94
CA VAL A 521 -2.41 -53.49 -9.04
C VAL A 521 -3.36 -54.64 -8.73
N PRO A 522 -3.67 -54.93 -7.45
CA PRO A 522 -4.78 -55.84 -7.10
C PRO A 522 -6.11 -55.23 -7.58
N GLU A 523 -7.07 -56.06 -7.92
CA GLU A 523 -8.39 -55.57 -8.23
C GLU A 523 -9.02 -54.88 -7.01
N PRO A 524 -9.76 -53.75 -7.19
CA PRO A 524 -10.02 -53.01 -8.40
C PRO A 524 -8.76 -52.25 -8.91
N PHE A 525 -8.80 -51.77 -10.13
CA PHE A 525 -7.72 -50.99 -10.76
C PHE A 525 -7.40 -49.72 -9.98
N THR A 526 -6.26 -49.10 -10.26
CA THR A 526 -5.97 -47.74 -9.83
C THR A 526 -6.16 -46.78 -11.00
N PHE A 527 -6.06 -45.44 -10.69
CA PHE A 527 -6.26 -44.34 -11.63
C PHE A 527 -5.18 -43.32 -11.43
N PHE A 528 -5.02 -42.40 -12.40
CA PHE A 528 -4.17 -41.24 -12.22
C PHE A 528 -4.80 -40.22 -11.31
N SER A 529 -4.01 -39.63 -10.41
CA SER A 529 -4.43 -38.62 -9.46
C SER A 529 -3.45 -37.43 -9.46
N PRO A 530 -3.71 -36.35 -10.20
CA PRO A 530 -2.86 -35.14 -10.19
C PRO A 530 -2.79 -34.52 -8.81
N LEU A 531 -1.56 -34.12 -8.42
CA LEU A 531 -1.28 -33.47 -7.12
C LEU A 531 -0.96 -32.00 -7.26
N GLN A 532 -0.10 -31.68 -8.24
CA GLN A 532 0.38 -30.32 -8.45
C GLN A 532 -0.30 -29.71 -9.68
N THR A 533 -1.58 -29.42 -9.56
CA THR A 533 -2.40 -28.89 -10.66
C THR A 533 -1.94 -27.52 -11.16
N SER A 534 -1.24 -26.74 -10.34
CA SER A 534 -0.64 -25.45 -10.73
C SER A 534 0.71 -25.60 -11.46
N HIS A 535 1.28 -26.82 -11.53
CA HIS A 535 2.52 -27.04 -12.27
C HIS A 535 2.31 -26.77 -13.77
N PRO A 536 3.24 -26.09 -14.47
CA PRO A 536 3.09 -25.72 -15.90
C PRO A 536 2.67 -26.89 -16.83
N MET A 537 3.09 -28.10 -16.50
CA MET A 537 2.72 -29.33 -17.24
C MET A 537 1.25 -29.74 -17.04
N LEU A 538 0.64 -29.42 -15.89
CA LEU A 538 -0.70 -29.87 -15.53
C LEU A 538 -1.73 -28.73 -15.50
N ALA A 539 -1.29 -27.48 -15.34
CA ALA A 539 -2.18 -26.34 -15.28
C ALA A 539 -3.13 -26.23 -16.47
N PRO A 540 -2.69 -26.39 -17.75
CA PRO A 540 -3.60 -26.35 -18.90
C PRO A 540 -4.62 -27.49 -18.90
N LEU A 541 -4.31 -28.63 -18.28
CA LEU A 541 -5.23 -29.76 -18.16
C LEU A 541 -6.29 -29.50 -17.08
N SER A 542 -5.94 -28.75 -16.03
CA SER A 542 -6.85 -28.39 -14.94
C SER A 542 -7.83 -27.26 -15.31
N GLU A 543 -7.50 -26.46 -16.32
CA GLU A 543 -8.33 -25.34 -16.81
C GLU A 543 -9.41 -25.80 -17.81
N ILE A 544 -9.39 -27.06 -18.25
CA ILE A 544 -10.39 -27.59 -19.17
C ILE A 544 -11.75 -27.63 -18.50
N SER A 545 -12.74 -27.03 -19.15
CA SER A 545 -14.13 -27.04 -18.67
C SER A 545 -14.64 -28.47 -18.50
N GLY A 546 -15.08 -28.82 -17.29
CA GLY A 546 -15.45 -30.18 -16.94
C GLY A 546 -14.30 -31.06 -16.44
N GLY A 547 -13.05 -30.58 -16.53
CA GLY A 547 -11.86 -31.31 -16.11
C GLY A 547 -11.48 -32.51 -16.98
N VAL A 548 -10.31 -33.09 -16.69
CA VAL A 548 -9.90 -34.36 -17.29
C VAL A 548 -10.46 -35.51 -16.45
N PRO A 549 -11.18 -36.47 -17.05
CA PRO A 549 -11.80 -37.56 -16.31
C PRO A 549 -10.77 -38.67 -15.99
N TRP A 550 -9.81 -38.34 -15.12
CA TRP A 550 -8.72 -39.24 -14.74
C TRP A 550 -9.19 -40.59 -14.16
N GLY A 551 -10.37 -40.64 -13.59
CA GLY A 551 -11.01 -41.83 -13.02
C GLY A 551 -11.53 -42.82 -14.09
N ASP A 552 -11.54 -42.45 -15.37
CA ASP A 552 -11.99 -43.33 -16.46
C ASP A 552 -10.83 -44.14 -17.04
N TYR A 553 -9.55 -43.73 -16.75
CA TYR A 553 -8.36 -44.38 -17.29
C TYR A 553 -7.75 -45.33 -16.25
N ARG A 554 -7.94 -46.61 -16.46
CA ARG A 554 -7.48 -47.67 -15.56
C ARG A 554 -5.98 -47.86 -15.71
N VAL A 555 -5.33 -48.15 -14.60
CA VAL A 555 -3.92 -48.55 -14.53
C VAL A 555 -3.82 -49.88 -13.84
N GLU A 556 -3.33 -50.91 -14.56
CA GLU A 556 -3.16 -52.26 -14.09
C GLU A 556 -1.73 -52.56 -13.59
N GLN A 557 -0.75 -51.89 -14.20
CA GLN A 557 0.65 -52.12 -13.90
C GLN A 557 1.50 -50.86 -14.04
N TYR A 558 2.50 -50.73 -13.20
CA TYR A 558 3.44 -49.61 -13.22
C TYR A 558 4.74 -49.96 -12.46
N TRP A 559 5.80 -49.18 -12.60
CA TRP A 559 6.99 -49.24 -11.80
C TRP A 559 6.79 -48.55 -10.43
N GLN A 560 7.02 -49.29 -9.33
CA GLN A 560 7.09 -48.70 -8.01
C GLN A 560 8.41 -47.98 -7.84
N ALA A 561 8.36 -46.62 -7.85
CA ALA A 561 9.49 -45.73 -7.62
C ALA A 561 9.52 -45.25 -6.16
N GLU A 562 10.68 -45.34 -5.51
CA GLU A 562 10.94 -44.73 -4.22
C GLU A 562 11.35 -43.27 -4.44
N THR A 563 10.51 -42.34 -4.00
CA THR A 563 10.74 -40.90 -4.14
C THR A 563 11.40 -40.30 -2.91
N THR A 564 12.25 -39.32 -3.10
CA THR A 564 12.95 -38.57 -2.07
C THR A 564 12.38 -37.15 -1.98
N GLU A 565 12.79 -36.33 -1.01
CA GLU A 565 12.39 -34.94 -0.88
C GLU A 565 12.81 -34.06 -2.08
N SER A 566 13.81 -34.49 -2.83
CA SER A 566 14.29 -33.82 -4.04
C SER A 566 13.41 -34.07 -5.27
N ASP A 567 12.47 -35.02 -5.19
CA ASP A 567 11.58 -35.37 -6.29
C ASP A 567 10.28 -34.59 -6.24
N SER A 568 9.93 -33.92 -7.34
CA SER A 568 8.64 -33.28 -7.50
C SER A 568 7.64 -34.29 -8.08
N VAL A 569 6.75 -34.80 -7.25
CA VAL A 569 5.69 -35.73 -7.70
C VAL A 569 4.51 -34.93 -8.25
N LEU A 570 4.25 -35.03 -9.55
CA LEU A 570 3.20 -34.30 -10.26
C LEU A 570 1.88 -35.08 -10.26
N ILE A 571 1.92 -36.38 -10.58
CA ILE A 571 0.76 -37.27 -10.60
C ILE A 571 1.09 -38.51 -9.75
N ARG A 572 0.15 -38.94 -8.92
CA ARG A 572 0.18 -40.21 -8.19
C ARG A 572 -0.82 -41.20 -8.74
N TYR A 573 -0.68 -42.45 -8.35
CA TYR A 573 -1.74 -43.45 -8.50
C TYR A 573 -2.71 -43.36 -7.33
N ALA A 574 -3.99 -43.27 -7.64
CA ALA A 574 -5.06 -43.10 -6.68
C ALA A 574 -5.04 -44.18 -5.57
N GLY A 575 -5.27 -43.79 -4.33
CA GLY A 575 -5.25 -44.67 -3.19
C GLY A 575 -3.85 -45.19 -2.79
N THR A 576 -2.77 -44.71 -3.44
CA THR A 576 -1.39 -45.10 -3.14
C THR A 576 -0.49 -43.88 -2.88
N LYS A 577 0.73 -44.15 -2.40
CA LYS A 577 1.79 -43.14 -2.33
C LYS A 577 2.74 -43.18 -3.55
N HIS A 578 2.48 -44.07 -4.50
CA HIS A 578 3.36 -44.27 -5.65
C HIS A 578 3.21 -43.20 -6.69
N ALA A 579 4.31 -42.68 -7.20
CA ALA A 579 4.35 -41.65 -8.23
C ALA A 579 4.05 -42.27 -9.61
N ALA A 580 3.16 -41.60 -10.37
CA ALA A 580 2.88 -41.91 -11.77
C ALA A 580 3.72 -41.06 -12.71
N LEU A 581 3.82 -39.75 -12.41
CA LEU A 581 4.65 -38.79 -13.11
C LEU A 581 5.41 -37.97 -12.08
N LEU A 582 6.74 -37.91 -12.25
CA LEU A 582 7.59 -37.13 -11.34
C LEU A 582 8.72 -36.46 -12.11
N GLN A 583 9.28 -35.42 -11.50
CA GLN A 583 10.50 -34.77 -11.97
C GLN A 583 11.60 -34.85 -10.93
N ARG A 584 12.84 -35.14 -11.39
CA ARG A 584 14.08 -35.10 -10.62
C ARG A 584 15.05 -34.18 -11.32
N ARG A 585 15.61 -33.23 -10.60
CA ARG A 585 16.66 -32.35 -11.13
C ARG A 585 17.98 -33.08 -11.26
N GLY A 586 18.74 -32.75 -12.30
CA GLY A 586 20.12 -33.24 -12.47
C GLY A 586 21.05 -32.71 -11.38
N ASN A 587 22.12 -33.43 -11.10
CA ASN A 587 23.15 -33.01 -10.14
C ASN A 587 24.13 -32.04 -10.82
N ALA A 588 23.73 -30.79 -10.97
CA ALA A 588 24.63 -29.76 -11.50
C ALA A 588 25.59 -29.26 -10.42
N ALA A 589 26.86 -29.14 -10.77
CA ALA A 589 27.90 -28.63 -9.86
C ALA A 589 27.71 -27.11 -9.55
N ASP A 590 27.02 -26.36 -10.41
CA ASP A 590 26.76 -24.94 -10.26
C ASP A 590 25.26 -24.66 -10.16
N ALA A 591 24.86 -23.89 -9.17
CA ALA A 591 23.47 -23.48 -8.94
C ALA A 591 22.85 -22.71 -10.13
N ALA A 592 23.67 -22.12 -11.01
CA ALA A 592 23.24 -21.43 -12.20
C ALA A 592 22.91 -22.37 -13.37
N SER A 593 23.42 -23.60 -13.36
CA SER A 593 23.23 -24.64 -14.39
C SER A 593 22.05 -25.57 -14.13
N GLN A 594 21.27 -25.36 -13.06
CA GLN A 594 20.27 -26.31 -12.54
C GLN A 594 19.00 -26.46 -13.39
N ARG A 595 19.03 -26.30 -14.71
CA ARG A 595 17.84 -26.46 -15.55
C ARG A 595 17.61 -27.88 -16.04
N GLY A 596 18.61 -28.76 -16.02
CA GLY A 596 18.45 -30.14 -16.46
C GLY A 596 17.55 -30.94 -15.51
N ALA A 597 16.65 -31.70 -16.06
CA ALA A 597 15.76 -32.55 -15.28
C ALA A 597 15.41 -33.85 -15.99
N TRP A 598 15.18 -34.87 -15.19
CA TRP A 598 14.54 -36.10 -15.58
C TRP A 598 13.07 -36.03 -15.27
N THR A 599 12.23 -36.11 -16.30
CA THR A 599 10.78 -36.26 -16.17
C THR A 599 10.44 -37.73 -16.39
N ILE A 600 9.86 -38.38 -15.41
CA ILE A 600 9.73 -39.85 -15.39
C ILE A 600 8.27 -40.22 -15.27
N MET A 601 7.76 -40.97 -16.26
CA MET A 601 6.48 -41.66 -16.23
C MET A 601 6.71 -43.12 -15.89
N THR A 602 6.05 -43.63 -14.85
CA THR A 602 6.31 -44.96 -14.30
C THR A 602 5.45 -46.07 -14.93
N THR A 603 4.70 -45.75 -16.02
CA THR A 603 3.92 -46.67 -16.84
C THR A 603 4.11 -46.33 -18.31
N PRO A 604 4.06 -47.27 -19.26
CA PRO A 604 4.25 -47.01 -20.67
C PRO A 604 3.25 -45.99 -21.23
N LEU A 605 3.71 -45.16 -22.17
CA LEU A 605 2.93 -44.13 -22.81
C LEU A 605 3.43 -43.86 -24.23
N PRO A 606 2.81 -44.40 -25.29
CA PRO A 606 1.69 -45.36 -25.31
C PRO A 606 2.12 -46.78 -24.93
N ASP A 607 1.18 -47.67 -24.70
CA ASP A 607 1.42 -49.09 -24.49
C ASP A 607 0.70 -49.91 -25.59
N LEU A 608 1.36 -50.14 -26.69
CA LEU A 608 0.84 -50.87 -27.86
C LEU A 608 1.50 -52.25 -28.06
N ALA A 609 2.56 -52.53 -27.34
CA ALA A 609 3.34 -53.79 -27.49
C ALA A 609 2.52 -55.03 -27.16
N ASN A 610 1.56 -54.91 -26.24
CA ASN A 610 0.66 -56.01 -25.92
C ASN A 610 -0.75 -55.52 -25.59
N PRO A 611 -1.62 -55.25 -26.59
CA PRO A 611 -2.95 -54.66 -26.35
C PRO A 611 -3.87 -55.49 -25.46
N GLN A 612 -3.63 -56.81 -25.31
CA GLN A 612 -4.43 -57.67 -24.44
C GLN A 612 -4.01 -57.57 -22.95
N HIS A 613 -2.82 -57.07 -22.66
CA HIS A 613 -2.27 -56.89 -21.34
C HIS A 613 -1.60 -55.53 -21.21
N SER A 614 -2.34 -54.49 -21.62
CA SER A 614 -1.86 -53.12 -21.48
C SER A 614 -1.69 -52.77 -20.01
N TRP A 615 -0.68 -51.99 -19.67
CA TRP A 615 -0.44 -51.53 -18.31
C TRP A 615 -1.40 -50.40 -17.91
N ASN A 616 -1.85 -49.61 -18.89
CA ASN A 616 -2.85 -48.58 -18.72
C ASN A 616 -3.66 -48.41 -20.00
N ASP A 617 -4.81 -47.80 -19.91
CA ASP A 617 -5.70 -47.52 -21.03
C ASP A 617 -5.75 -46.04 -21.44
N LEU A 618 -4.77 -45.25 -21.05
CA LEU A 618 -4.71 -43.81 -21.33
C LEU A 618 -4.67 -43.51 -22.85
N PHE A 619 -4.05 -44.39 -23.66
CA PHE A 619 -4.11 -44.38 -25.13
C PHE A 619 -5.16 -45.33 -25.70
N GLY A 620 -6.21 -45.58 -24.94
CA GLY A 620 -7.35 -46.42 -25.40
C GLY A 620 -8.25 -45.71 -26.38
N SER A 621 -9.56 -46.02 -26.36
CA SER A 621 -10.52 -45.52 -27.34
C SER A 621 -10.80 -44.02 -27.24
N ASP A 622 -10.54 -43.39 -26.07
CA ASP A 622 -10.72 -41.96 -25.82
C ASP A 622 -9.41 -41.34 -25.33
N ALA A 623 -8.43 -41.24 -26.22
CA ALA A 623 -7.05 -40.91 -25.90
C ALA A 623 -6.75 -39.39 -25.82
N TRP A 624 -7.75 -38.50 -25.92
CA TRP A 624 -7.50 -37.06 -25.93
C TRP A 624 -6.70 -36.55 -24.71
N PRO A 625 -6.90 -37.06 -23.45
CA PRO A 625 -6.08 -36.59 -22.34
C PRO A 625 -4.61 -37.03 -22.47
N ALA A 626 -4.35 -38.21 -23.06
CA ALA A 626 -2.98 -38.66 -23.32
C ALA A 626 -2.28 -37.74 -24.33
N PHE A 627 -2.96 -37.34 -25.40
CA PHE A 627 -2.44 -36.40 -26.38
C PHE A 627 -2.08 -35.06 -25.73
N LEU A 628 -2.98 -34.52 -24.93
CA LEU A 628 -2.70 -33.28 -24.21
C LEU A 628 -1.56 -33.41 -23.20
N LEU A 629 -1.54 -34.51 -22.44
CA LEU A 629 -0.47 -34.74 -21.45
C LEU A 629 0.89 -34.86 -22.14
N VAL A 630 1.00 -35.64 -23.21
CA VAL A 630 2.22 -35.78 -24.01
C VAL A 630 2.68 -34.43 -24.55
N ARG A 631 1.75 -33.65 -25.09
CA ARG A 631 2.05 -32.30 -25.60
C ARG A 631 2.57 -31.39 -24.48
N GLN A 632 1.96 -31.40 -23.30
CA GLN A 632 2.40 -30.59 -22.18
C GLN A 632 3.75 -31.06 -21.60
N ILE A 633 3.99 -32.36 -21.59
CA ILE A 633 5.32 -32.92 -21.27
C ILE A 633 6.35 -32.35 -22.25
N CYS A 634 6.09 -32.44 -23.56
CA CYS A 634 7.02 -31.92 -24.57
C CYS A 634 7.23 -30.41 -24.47
N LYS A 635 6.18 -29.63 -24.27
CA LYS A 635 6.32 -28.19 -24.02
C LYS A 635 7.21 -27.89 -22.79
N THR A 636 7.08 -28.68 -21.73
CA THR A 636 7.88 -28.51 -20.52
C THR A 636 9.34 -28.89 -20.73
N VAL A 637 9.61 -30.04 -21.32
CA VAL A 637 10.99 -30.50 -21.54
C VAL A 637 11.74 -29.72 -22.63
N THR A 638 11.05 -29.04 -23.53
CA THR A 638 11.66 -28.11 -24.51
C THR A 638 11.68 -26.67 -24.03
N GLY A 639 11.23 -26.38 -22.78
CA GLY A 639 11.21 -25.05 -22.21
C GLY A 639 10.14 -24.11 -22.83
N ARG A 640 9.24 -24.62 -23.68
CA ARG A 640 8.16 -23.83 -24.33
C ARG A 640 7.06 -23.39 -23.35
N ASN A 641 7.03 -23.92 -22.12
CA ASN A 641 6.15 -23.48 -21.03
C ASN A 641 6.78 -22.36 -20.18
N ALA A 642 7.94 -21.84 -20.57
CA ALA A 642 8.54 -20.74 -19.86
C ALA A 642 7.58 -19.54 -19.89
N ASN A 643 7.49 -18.85 -18.77
CA ASN A 643 6.67 -17.70 -18.39
C ASN A 643 6.48 -16.61 -19.46
N VAL A 644 6.05 -16.96 -20.66
CA VAL A 644 5.67 -16.07 -21.74
C VAL A 644 4.16 -15.83 -21.66
N GLY A 645 3.67 -14.74 -22.19
CA GLY A 645 2.25 -14.39 -22.18
C GLY A 645 1.96 -13.15 -21.38
N THR A 646 1.00 -13.20 -20.49
CA THR A 646 0.59 -12.08 -19.65
C THR A 646 1.13 -12.21 -18.24
N SER A 647 1.63 -11.13 -17.67
CA SER A 647 2.01 -11.06 -16.27
C SER A 647 1.43 -9.82 -15.60
N MET A 648 1.45 -9.79 -14.28
CA MET A 648 0.99 -8.65 -13.51
C MET A 648 2.15 -7.79 -13.06
N VAL A 649 1.92 -6.50 -12.92
CA VAL A 649 2.86 -5.57 -12.29
C VAL A 649 3.15 -5.98 -10.85
N GLY A 650 4.31 -5.61 -10.34
CA GLY A 650 4.74 -5.97 -8.98
C GLY A 650 5.38 -7.36 -8.87
N GLN A 651 5.29 -8.20 -9.89
CA GLN A 651 5.90 -9.54 -9.89
C GLN A 651 7.25 -9.50 -10.59
N PRO A 652 8.33 -9.94 -9.93
CA PRO A 652 9.62 -10.09 -10.59
C PRO A 652 9.53 -11.02 -11.80
N ARG A 653 10.23 -10.68 -12.88
CA ARG A 653 10.22 -11.43 -14.13
C ARG A 653 11.58 -12.00 -14.46
N VAL A 654 11.60 -13.24 -14.89
CA VAL A 654 12.81 -13.90 -15.42
C VAL A 654 12.62 -14.10 -16.91
N VAL A 655 13.53 -13.56 -17.71
CA VAL A 655 13.51 -13.65 -19.18
C VAL A 655 14.67 -14.53 -19.63
N GLY A 656 14.37 -15.56 -20.42
CA GLY A 656 15.37 -16.43 -21.01
C GLY A 656 16.27 -15.67 -21.99
N LEU A 657 17.57 -15.88 -21.90
CA LEU A 657 18.54 -15.29 -22.82
C LEU A 657 18.96 -16.29 -23.86
N PRO A 658 19.09 -15.89 -25.13
CA PRO A 658 19.62 -16.78 -26.15
C PRO A 658 21.06 -17.19 -25.82
N PRO A 659 21.46 -18.42 -26.23
CA PRO A 659 22.83 -18.86 -26.08
C PRO A 659 23.78 -17.92 -26.85
N ILE A 660 24.98 -17.74 -26.32
CA ILE A 660 26.01 -16.97 -27.01
C ILE A 660 26.76 -17.92 -27.93
N ASP A 661 26.84 -17.60 -29.22
CA ASP A 661 27.73 -18.33 -30.12
C ASP A 661 29.17 -18.13 -29.68
N ALA A 662 29.83 -19.20 -29.27
CA ALA A 662 31.16 -19.21 -28.72
C ALA A 662 32.29 -18.84 -29.72
N SER A 663 31.93 -18.40 -30.93
CA SER A 663 32.86 -18.04 -32.01
C SER A 663 33.40 -16.61 -31.91
N THR A 664 32.97 -15.79 -30.93
CA THR A 664 33.44 -14.43 -30.78
C THR A 664 34.72 -14.43 -29.92
N GLU A 665 35.87 -14.23 -30.54
CA GLU A 665 37.23 -14.19 -29.92
C GLU A 665 37.41 -13.13 -28.80
N ASP A 666 36.39 -12.31 -28.55
CA ASP A 666 36.41 -11.29 -27.51
C ASP A 666 35.99 -11.77 -26.10
N MET A 667 35.77 -13.06 -25.89
CA MET A 667 35.24 -13.62 -24.61
C MET A 667 36.22 -13.60 -23.44
N THR A 668 37.48 -13.23 -23.63
CA THR A 668 38.49 -13.29 -22.56
C THR A 668 38.51 -12.12 -21.59
N VAL A 669 37.74 -11.05 -21.85
CA VAL A 669 37.82 -9.80 -21.05
C VAL A 669 36.51 -9.41 -20.36
N ALA A 670 35.35 -9.82 -20.86
CA ALA A 670 34.08 -9.39 -20.29
C ALA A 670 33.46 -10.48 -19.40
N GLN A 671 33.37 -10.20 -18.11
CA GLN A 671 32.70 -11.10 -17.13
C GLN A 671 31.18 -11.00 -17.15
N SER A 672 30.60 -9.99 -17.82
CA SER A 672 29.16 -9.75 -17.85
C SER A 672 28.68 -9.26 -19.21
N ARG A 673 27.42 -9.61 -19.52
CA ARG A 673 26.62 -9.14 -20.64
C ARG A 673 25.93 -7.84 -20.26
N ARG A 674 26.11 -6.76 -21.00
CA ARG A 674 25.40 -5.50 -20.79
C ARG A 674 24.10 -5.49 -21.58
N LEU A 675 23.00 -5.55 -20.87
CA LEU A 675 21.67 -5.43 -21.44
C LEU A 675 21.08 -4.06 -21.08
N GLN A 676 20.07 -3.65 -21.82
CA GLN A 676 19.29 -2.44 -21.54
C GLN A 676 17.82 -2.82 -21.47
N LEU A 677 17.20 -2.54 -20.32
CA LEU A 677 15.77 -2.67 -20.12
C LEU A 677 15.09 -1.35 -20.46
N PHE A 678 14.13 -1.37 -21.35
CA PHE A 678 13.28 -0.23 -21.72
C PHE A 678 11.90 -0.43 -21.08
N PRO A 679 11.59 0.27 -19.97
CA PRO A 679 10.28 0.20 -19.33
C PRO A 679 9.19 0.87 -20.18
N PRO A 680 7.89 0.60 -19.94
CA PRO A 680 6.77 1.30 -20.58
C PRO A 680 6.77 2.80 -20.30
N GLY A 681 6.07 3.57 -21.13
CA GLY A 681 5.97 5.03 -21.01
C GLY A 681 7.29 5.73 -21.37
N ASP A 682 7.48 6.97 -20.94
CA ASP A 682 8.65 7.79 -21.27
C ASP A 682 9.86 7.54 -20.38
N ALA A 683 9.86 6.43 -19.62
CA ALA A 683 10.96 6.09 -18.75
C ALA A 683 12.23 5.77 -19.54
N MET A 684 13.36 6.28 -19.05
CA MET A 684 14.68 6.01 -19.63
C MET A 684 15.09 4.56 -19.41
N PRO A 685 15.89 3.98 -20.33
CA PRO A 685 16.35 2.61 -20.20
C PRO A 685 17.23 2.42 -18.97
N VAL A 686 17.05 1.28 -18.32
CA VAL A 686 17.83 0.88 -17.15
C VAL A 686 18.88 -0.15 -17.59
N PRO A 687 20.17 0.08 -17.29
CA PRO A 687 21.21 -0.88 -17.60
C PRO A 687 21.09 -2.11 -16.71
N MET A 688 21.31 -3.29 -17.28
CA MET A 688 21.31 -4.57 -16.60
C MET A 688 22.61 -5.32 -16.91
N ASP A 689 23.38 -5.64 -15.89
CA ASP A 689 24.57 -6.46 -16.04
C ASP A 689 24.23 -7.93 -15.65
N VAL A 690 24.35 -8.83 -16.61
CA VAL A 690 24.04 -10.24 -16.43
C VAL A 690 25.32 -11.07 -16.68
N ALA A 691 25.60 -12.02 -15.80
CA ALA A 691 26.77 -12.86 -15.96
C ALA A 691 26.72 -13.62 -17.30
N PHE A 692 27.89 -13.81 -17.95
CA PHE A 692 27.98 -14.52 -19.23
C PHE A 692 27.45 -15.96 -19.16
N SER A 693 27.64 -16.61 -18.02
CA SER A 693 27.14 -17.96 -17.77
C SER A 693 25.64 -18.04 -17.53
N SER A 694 24.98 -16.90 -17.28
CA SER A 694 23.55 -16.89 -17.01
C SER A 694 22.75 -17.05 -18.30
N ARG A 695 21.81 -17.97 -18.27
CA ARG A 695 20.81 -18.16 -19.33
C ARG A 695 19.55 -17.34 -19.12
N ASP A 696 19.53 -16.52 -18.06
CA ASP A 696 18.39 -15.74 -17.64
C ASP A 696 18.77 -14.36 -17.21
N ALA A 697 17.88 -13.41 -17.47
CA ALA A 697 17.91 -12.07 -16.93
C ALA A 697 16.72 -11.88 -15.98
N ALA A 698 16.98 -11.52 -14.73
CA ALA A 698 15.94 -11.19 -13.76
C ALA A 698 15.64 -9.69 -13.77
N VAL A 699 14.38 -9.34 -13.92
CA VAL A 699 13.85 -7.98 -13.81
C VAL A 699 13.04 -7.91 -12.53
N SER A 700 13.53 -7.21 -11.52
CA SER A 700 12.90 -7.10 -10.20
C SER A 700 11.92 -5.92 -10.10
N ASP A 701 12.21 -4.80 -10.79
CA ASP A 701 11.34 -3.63 -10.78
C ASP A 701 10.41 -3.64 -12.00
N VAL A 702 9.21 -4.17 -11.79
CA VAL A 702 8.13 -4.23 -12.77
C VAL A 702 6.96 -3.43 -12.21
N SER A 703 7.08 -2.12 -12.20
CA SER A 703 6.13 -1.21 -11.53
C SER A 703 5.10 -0.56 -12.47
N ARG A 704 5.23 -0.73 -13.78
CA ARG A 704 4.35 -0.11 -14.78
C ARG A 704 3.71 -1.16 -15.68
N ALA A 705 2.44 -0.98 -16.00
CA ALA A 705 1.78 -1.80 -17.02
C ALA A 705 2.25 -1.39 -18.41
N GLY A 706 2.38 -2.37 -19.29
CA GLY A 706 2.84 -2.17 -20.66
C GLY A 706 3.88 -3.20 -21.10
N THR A 707 4.52 -2.91 -22.22
CA THR A 707 5.55 -3.77 -22.79
C THR A 707 6.94 -3.29 -22.37
N TYR A 708 7.72 -4.22 -21.84
CA TYR A 708 9.13 -4.07 -21.51
C TYR A 708 9.98 -4.68 -22.61
N TRP A 709 10.96 -3.97 -23.14
CA TRP A 709 11.91 -4.48 -24.12
C TRP A 709 13.29 -4.63 -23.50
N ILE A 710 13.99 -5.70 -23.87
CA ILE A 710 15.37 -5.95 -23.47
C ILE A 710 16.24 -5.95 -24.71
N ARG A 711 17.25 -5.09 -24.73
CA ARG A 711 18.23 -4.98 -25.83
C ARG A 711 19.63 -5.38 -25.37
N GLY A 712 20.47 -5.80 -26.33
CA GLY A 712 21.83 -6.25 -26.06
C GLY A 712 21.98 -7.78 -25.98
N ALA A 713 20.89 -8.52 -26.17
CA ALA A 713 20.90 -9.98 -26.12
C ALA A 713 21.19 -10.67 -27.49
N GLY A 714 21.36 -9.89 -28.54
CA GLY A 714 21.52 -10.42 -29.91
C GLY A 714 20.20 -10.55 -30.68
N SER A 715 19.10 -10.85 -30.00
CA SER A 715 17.74 -10.87 -30.53
C SER A 715 16.84 -9.93 -29.75
N PRO A 716 15.74 -9.44 -30.33
CA PRO A 716 14.70 -8.73 -29.59
C PRO A 716 14.11 -9.61 -28.50
N LEU A 717 14.13 -9.15 -27.27
CA LEU A 717 13.52 -9.80 -26.13
C LEU A 717 12.61 -8.83 -25.40
N GLY A 718 11.67 -9.35 -24.64
CA GLY A 718 10.80 -8.53 -23.83
C GLY A 718 9.66 -9.34 -23.21
N PHE A 719 8.82 -8.63 -22.49
CA PHE A 719 7.63 -9.20 -21.85
C PHE A 719 6.59 -8.11 -21.65
N SER A 720 5.35 -8.51 -21.47
CA SER A 720 4.24 -7.58 -21.22
C SER A 720 3.65 -7.78 -19.83
N THR A 721 3.25 -6.68 -19.20
CA THR A 721 2.67 -6.67 -17.86
C THR A 721 1.39 -5.87 -17.83
N ASN A 722 0.48 -6.25 -16.96
CA ASN A 722 -0.83 -5.64 -16.81
C ASN A 722 -1.10 -5.24 -15.36
N VAL A 723 -1.97 -4.25 -15.19
CA VAL A 723 -2.53 -3.93 -13.88
C VAL A 723 -3.36 -5.12 -13.39
N SER A 724 -3.21 -5.49 -12.12
CA SER A 724 -4.07 -6.52 -11.52
C SER A 724 -5.52 -6.05 -11.54
N PRO A 725 -6.48 -6.90 -11.92
CA PRO A 725 -7.90 -6.57 -11.83
C PRO A 725 -8.31 -6.16 -10.41
N GLU A 726 -7.67 -6.72 -9.40
CA GLU A 726 -7.92 -6.39 -8.00
C GLU A 726 -7.52 -4.94 -7.67
N SER A 727 -6.50 -4.39 -8.34
CA SER A 727 -6.04 -3.02 -8.08
C SER A 727 -6.94 -1.94 -8.67
N THR A 728 -7.87 -2.29 -9.55
CA THR A 728 -8.81 -1.37 -10.19
C THR A 728 -10.22 -1.46 -9.62
N VAL A 729 -10.40 -2.23 -8.54
CA VAL A 729 -11.66 -2.29 -7.79
C VAL A 729 -11.93 -0.95 -7.12
N THR A 730 -13.14 -0.43 -7.29
CA THR A 730 -13.58 0.87 -6.79
C THR A 730 -14.40 0.78 -5.49
N ASP A 731 -14.54 -0.41 -4.91
CA ASP A 731 -15.18 -0.60 -3.62
C ASP A 731 -14.39 0.16 -2.55
N ARG A 732 -15.12 0.83 -1.66
CA ARG A 732 -14.53 1.74 -0.67
C ARG A 732 -14.69 1.18 0.73
N VAL A 733 -13.68 1.43 1.56
CA VAL A 733 -13.68 1.15 2.99
C VAL A 733 -14.61 2.15 3.69
N GLU A 734 -15.40 1.69 4.64
CA GLU A 734 -16.23 2.58 5.44
C GLU A 734 -15.38 3.46 6.37
N VAL A 735 -15.78 4.72 6.54
CA VAL A 735 -15.05 5.66 7.41
C VAL A 735 -14.89 5.14 8.84
N ALA A 736 -15.87 4.36 9.34
CA ALA A 736 -15.80 3.74 10.65
C ALA A 736 -14.67 2.69 10.78
N GLU A 737 -14.26 2.09 9.67
CA GLU A 737 -13.18 1.10 9.68
C GLU A 737 -11.80 1.75 9.85
N LEU A 738 -11.68 3.06 9.56
CA LEU A 738 -10.44 3.81 9.77
C LEU A 738 -9.98 3.82 11.25
N ASP A 739 -10.87 3.51 12.19
CA ASP A 739 -10.52 3.32 13.60
C ASP A 739 -9.47 2.22 13.81
N GLN A 740 -9.42 1.23 12.90
CA GLN A 740 -8.42 0.16 12.95
C GLN A 740 -6.99 0.68 12.66
N TRP A 741 -6.89 1.80 11.93
CA TRP A 741 -5.62 2.37 11.47
C TRP A 741 -5.11 3.47 12.39
N PHE A 742 -6.02 4.34 12.83
CA PHE A 742 -5.68 5.55 13.57
C PHE A 742 -6.08 5.49 15.05
N GLY A 743 -6.99 4.59 15.41
CA GLY A 743 -7.64 4.58 16.71
C GLY A 743 -8.81 5.58 16.79
N PRO A 744 -9.77 5.32 17.68
CA PRO A 744 -10.96 6.17 17.83
C PRO A 744 -10.55 7.59 18.27
N GLU A 745 -11.14 8.61 17.63
CA GLU A 745 -10.92 10.04 17.93
C GLU A 745 -9.49 10.56 17.65
N ALA A 746 -8.59 9.78 17.01
CA ALA A 746 -7.22 10.21 16.74
C ALA A 746 -7.05 10.85 15.35
N TYR A 747 -8.09 10.87 14.55
CA TYR A 747 -8.08 11.40 13.19
C TYR A 747 -9.33 12.21 12.89
N SER A 748 -9.28 12.96 11.79
CA SER A 748 -10.42 13.67 11.22
C SER A 748 -10.55 13.32 9.74
N VAL A 749 -11.75 13.06 9.26
CA VAL A 749 -12.03 12.88 7.82
C VAL A 749 -12.62 14.16 7.28
N VAL A 750 -12.10 14.62 6.16
CA VAL A 750 -12.51 15.86 5.49
C VAL A 750 -12.65 15.60 3.99
N THR A 751 -13.62 16.26 3.38
CA THR A 751 -13.90 16.15 1.94
C THR A 751 -13.64 17.45 1.20
N ASP A 752 -13.57 18.58 1.92
CA ASP A 752 -13.33 19.91 1.35
C ASP A 752 -12.08 20.55 1.98
N LYS A 753 -11.44 21.44 1.22
CA LYS A 753 -10.29 22.23 1.68
C LYS A 753 -10.63 23.10 2.90
N ASP A 754 -11.84 23.62 2.96
CA ASP A 754 -12.34 24.43 4.07
C ASP A 754 -12.38 23.61 5.38
N ASP A 755 -12.67 22.32 5.30
CA ASP A 755 -12.72 21.44 6.45
C ASP A 755 -11.31 21.08 6.96
N ILE A 756 -10.31 21.05 6.10
CA ILE A 756 -8.89 20.92 6.52
C ILE A 756 -8.50 22.13 7.38
N GLU A 757 -8.93 23.34 7.02
CA GLU A 757 -8.67 24.52 7.81
C GLU A 757 -9.27 24.40 9.21
N LEU A 758 -10.50 23.91 9.31
CA LEU A 758 -11.19 23.69 10.57
C LEU A 758 -10.45 22.64 11.43
N ALA A 759 -10.15 21.47 10.87
CA ALA A 759 -9.43 20.39 11.55
C ALA A 759 -8.04 20.81 12.02
N ASN A 760 -7.34 21.64 11.25
CA ASN A 760 -6.04 22.20 11.61
C ASN A 760 -6.13 23.20 12.74
N SER A 761 -7.19 24.01 12.79
CA SER A 761 -7.40 25.01 13.82
C SER A 761 -7.76 24.37 15.17
N GLU A 762 -8.56 23.33 15.17
CA GLU A 762 -8.92 22.57 16.39
C GLU A 762 -7.74 21.86 17.03
N SER A 763 -6.81 21.34 16.23
CA SER A 763 -5.64 20.63 16.73
C SER A 763 -4.49 21.52 17.23
N ALA A 764 -4.45 22.79 16.82
CA ALA A 764 -3.25 23.64 16.97
C ALA A 764 -3.19 24.48 18.23
N GLN A 765 -4.24 24.60 19.06
CA GLN A 765 -4.23 25.60 20.10
C GLN A 765 -4.27 25.08 21.55
N ARG A 766 -3.08 24.98 22.12
CA ARG A 766 -2.92 25.17 23.57
C ARG A 766 -2.91 26.69 23.87
N VAL A 767 -4.04 27.25 24.24
CA VAL A 767 -4.11 28.67 24.62
C VAL A 767 -3.58 28.84 26.02
N SER A 768 -2.53 29.65 26.15
CA SER A 768 -2.00 30.07 27.43
C SER A 768 -2.96 31.03 28.13
N LEU A 769 -3.46 30.63 29.30
CA LEU A 769 -4.31 31.48 30.15
C LEU A 769 -3.48 32.54 30.92
N HIS A 770 -2.23 32.73 30.57
CA HIS A 770 -1.33 33.66 31.28
C HIS A 770 -1.86 35.09 31.33
N SER A 771 -2.30 35.62 30.17
CA SER A 771 -2.77 37.02 30.09
C SER A 771 -4.06 37.29 30.90
N PRO A 772 -5.13 36.48 30.81
CA PRO A 772 -6.31 36.68 31.63
C PRO A 772 -6.04 36.50 33.15
N VAL A 773 -5.20 35.53 33.52
CA VAL A 773 -4.87 35.29 34.93
C VAL A 773 -4.00 36.43 35.50
N MET A 774 -3.09 36.99 34.68
CA MET A 774 -2.34 38.20 35.06
C MET A 774 -3.25 39.42 35.27
N LEU A 775 -4.24 39.61 34.40
CA LEU A 775 -5.24 40.69 34.54
C LEU A 775 -6.06 40.52 35.82
N ILE A 776 -6.45 39.31 36.18
CA ILE A 776 -7.17 39.01 37.42
C ILE A 776 -6.25 39.29 38.61
N ALA A 777 -5.00 38.84 38.58
CA ALA A 777 -4.03 39.10 39.64
C ALA A 777 -3.80 40.59 39.87
N LEU A 778 -3.67 41.38 38.78
CA LEU A 778 -3.55 42.83 38.81
C LEU A 778 -4.80 43.50 39.41
N ALA A 779 -6.01 43.06 38.98
CA ALA A 779 -7.26 43.58 39.51
C ALA A 779 -7.44 43.33 41.01
N VAL A 780 -7.09 42.12 41.49
CA VAL A 780 -7.14 41.78 42.92
C VAL A 780 -6.13 42.60 43.69
N PHE A 781 -4.93 42.80 43.14
CA PHE A 781 -3.90 43.63 43.75
C PHE A 781 -4.30 45.10 43.84
N LEU A 782 -4.87 45.68 42.80
CA LEU A 782 -5.39 47.04 42.78
C LEU A 782 -6.55 47.19 43.78
N MET A 783 -7.41 46.21 43.89
CA MET A 783 -8.51 46.22 44.89
C MET A 783 -7.96 46.19 46.33
N GLU A 784 -6.92 45.36 46.57
CA GLU A 784 -6.25 45.36 47.88
C GLU A 784 -5.65 46.74 48.23
N LEU A 785 -4.98 47.35 47.25
CA LEU A 785 -4.32 48.62 47.42
C LEU A 785 -5.31 49.73 47.69
N ILE A 786 -6.43 49.81 47.00
CA ILE A 786 -7.51 50.78 47.19
C ILE A 786 -8.18 50.58 48.55
N LEU A 787 -8.49 49.34 48.92
CA LEU A 787 -9.10 49.04 50.22
C LEU A 787 -8.15 49.31 51.40
N SER A 788 -6.88 49.01 51.26
CA SER A 788 -5.83 49.25 52.20
C SER A 788 -5.62 50.76 52.42
N ASN A 789 -5.53 51.53 51.32
CA ASN A 789 -5.36 52.98 51.33
C ASN A 789 -6.55 53.71 52.00
N ARG A 790 -7.78 53.30 51.67
CA ARG A 790 -8.99 53.81 52.36
C ARG A 790 -9.01 53.48 53.84
N PHE A 791 -8.40 52.37 54.25
CA PHE A 791 -8.31 51.98 55.65
C PHE A 791 -7.41 52.92 56.44
N TYR A 792 -6.34 53.46 55.84
CA TYR A 792 -5.37 54.35 56.50
C TYR A 792 -5.78 55.82 56.45
N GLN A 793 -6.53 56.30 55.43
CA GLN A 793 -7.01 57.66 55.30
C GLN A 793 -8.12 58.01 56.29
N SER A 794 -8.83 57.09 56.89
CA SER A 794 -9.91 57.39 57.88
C SER A 794 -9.40 57.77 59.24
N LYS A 795 -8.04 57.99 59.49
CA LYS A 795 -7.43 58.35 60.75
C LYS A 795 -7.02 59.79 60.87
N ASN A 796 -7.14 60.61 59.84
CA ASN A 796 -6.84 62.02 59.88
C ASN A 796 -8.14 62.89 59.97
N MET A 797 -8.78 62.98 61.09
CA MET A 797 -9.70 64.07 61.39
C MET A 797 -8.90 65.27 61.90
N PRO A 798 -9.15 66.51 61.37
CA PRO A 798 -8.51 67.70 61.87
C PRO A 798 -9.03 68.02 63.24
N SER A 799 -8.13 68.35 64.19
CA SER A 799 -8.41 68.92 65.47
C SER A 799 -8.96 70.32 65.28
N ASN A 800 -10.21 70.58 65.63
CA ASN A 800 -10.78 71.89 65.75
C ASN A 800 -10.01 72.75 66.84
N SER A 801 -9.42 73.81 66.37
CA SER A 801 -8.83 74.87 67.19
C SER A 801 -9.85 75.59 68.02
N ALA A 802 -9.55 75.74 69.32
CA ALA A 802 -10.29 76.43 70.33
C ALA A 802 -10.43 77.94 70.04
N ALA A 803 -11.58 78.45 70.30
CA ALA A 803 -11.83 79.83 70.35
C ALA A 803 -11.12 80.47 71.57
N ARG A 804 -10.47 81.57 71.41
CA ARG A 804 -10.00 82.51 72.45
C ARG A 804 -11.14 83.32 72.97
N PRO A 805 -11.23 83.47 74.27
CA PRO A 805 -12.11 84.58 74.77
C PRO A 805 -11.32 85.92 74.84
N ALA A 806 -11.97 86.96 74.43
CA ALA A 806 -11.47 88.31 74.62
C ALA A 806 -11.67 88.75 76.03
N VAL A 807 -10.68 89.35 76.61
CA VAL A 807 -10.77 90.14 77.83
C VAL A 807 -10.48 91.61 77.52
N SER A 808 -11.47 92.47 77.83
CA SER A 808 -11.39 93.89 77.82
C SER A 808 -10.83 94.32 79.15
N ALA A 809 -9.93 95.21 79.15
CA ALA A 809 -9.84 96.42 80.00
C ALA A 809 -8.73 97.26 79.38
#